data_05e76d27adcd2b0ab0fe9b032b2a5386
#
_entry.id   05e76d27adcd2b0ab0fe9b032b2a5386
#
_cell.length_a   1.000
_cell.length_b   1.000
_cell.length_c   1.000
_cell.angle_alpha   90.00
_cell.angle_beta   90.00
_cell.angle_gamma   90.00
#
_symmetry.space_group_name_H-M   'P 1'
#
loop_
_entity.id
_entity.type
_entity.pdbx_description
1 polymer ?
#
loop_
_entity_poly.entity_id
_entity_poly.type
_entity_poly.pdbx_seq_one_letter_code
_entity_poly.pdbx_strand_id
1 'polypeptide(L)'
;MSVLPSRQVHLDFHTSEKIDNIGSKFDKKQFQDCLKKGHINSITVFAKCHHGMMYYPSKTGTMHPGLHGFDLLSAELEACREIGVHAPIYISAGFDVDYLTKHPECRAISKPEETYVKYPPMDGFKLICYNSPYLDVLVSQIEEVVQKFNPEGVFLDISSPKVCYCRYCRKIIEQRGLDQSDPQNFVDLSIETFKKYADRTNAAVKSVNKNTRVFHNGGNISARRPKEAFYNTHLELESLPTGGWGYDHFPRSARYAATLGLEYLGMTGKFHTTWGEFGGFKHPNALIYEVALSMSFGAKCSIGDQMHPYGFMDEATYSLIGKAYEYGEKIEEYCLDSVQMYDIGVLLSESYAIEPPKSRLNNHDVGICRVLNEGNYLYSLLDKNASFDGFKVLVLPDDIRITPELKEKLDKYLKNGGKLLCTGKSGLSTEKDEFLFDFGAEYAGESEYNPTYIRPEFSPFGLPSSSFVIYAKSYVIEKTPECTEVFAHARDPFFNRTPEHFCSHRHAPFVDYDRGPGISFGKDGAYIAWDMAEEYAVTGCMIAKETIIQTLEKLIGNDKTISVNLPSAGFLTLNKQAEKSRYVANLVYASPIKRGNGVEVIEELVELHDIEISVKLPEKVKRVYRGTDRSELAFTQNDGAVNVKLDKFTCHESVVFEI
;
A
#
# COMPACT_ATOMS: atom_id res chain seq x y z
N MET A 1 14.07 -20.88 4.92
CA MET A 1 12.83 -21.02 4.14
C MET A 1 13.20 -21.00 2.66
N SER A 2 12.43 -21.66 1.78
CA SER A 2 12.57 -21.48 0.32
C SER A 2 12.28 -20.03 -0.05
N VAL A 3 12.82 -19.54 -1.17
CA VAL A 3 12.50 -18.21 -1.71
C VAL A 3 11.00 -18.14 -2.06
N LEU A 4 10.35 -17.01 -1.81
CA LEU A 4 8.95 -16.81 -2.21
C LEU A 4 8.86 -16.82 -3.75
N PRO A 5 7.98 -17.62 -4.37
CA PRO A 5 7.82 -17.61 -5.83
C PRO A 5 7.43 -16.24 -6.38
N SER A 6 7.87 -15.91 -7.58
CA SER A 6 7.78 -14.56 -8.15
C SER A 6 6.52 -14.31 -8.98
N ARG A 7 5.92 -15.34 -9.57
CA ARG A 7 4.77 -15.26 -10.49
C ARG A 7 3.65 -16.16 -9.98
N GLN A 8 2.81 -15.62 -9.12
CA GLN A 8 1.77 -16.35 -8.42
C GLN A 8 0.38 -16.07 -9.00
N VAL A 9 -0.54 -17.02 -8.81
CA VAL A 9 -1.97 -16.82 -9.02
C VAL A 9 -2.70 -17.09 -7.71
N HIS A 10 -3.63 -16.21 -7.35
CA HIS A 10 -4.58 -16.46 -6.29
C HIS A 10 -5.88 -16.95 -6.94
N LEU A 11 -6.12 -18.27 -6.88
CA LEU A 11 -7.25 -18.90 -7.54
C LEU A 11 -8.47 -18.92 -6.63
N ASP A 12 -9.23 -17.84 -6.65
CA ASP A 12 -10.46 -17.69 -5.87
C ASP A 12 -11.46 -18.80 -6.17
N PHE A 13 -12.04 -19.39 -5.12
CA PHE A 13 -13.02 -20.46 -5.25
C PHE A 13 -14.05 -20.44 -4.11
N HIS A 14 -14.96 -19.45 -4.15
CA HIS A 14 -16.05 -19.32 -3.18
C HIS A 14 -17.36 -19.81 -3.78
N THR A 15 -17.76 -21.04 -3.45
CA THR A 15 -18.96 -21.66 -4.01
C THR A 15 -20.04 -21.85 -2.95
N SER A 16 -21.26 -21.42 -3.27
CA SER A 16 -22.42 -21.66 -2.42
C SER A 16 -22.83 -23.13 -2.47
N GLU A 17 -23.39 -23.64 -1.38
CA GLU A 17 -23.98 -24.99 -1.27
C GLU A 17 -25.13 -25.22 -2.30
N LYS A 18 -25.62 -24.14 -2.93
CA LYS A 18 -26.65 -24.20 -3.99
C LYS A 18 -26.08 -24.60 -5.35
N ILE A 19 -24.75 -24.57 -5.51
CA ILE A 19 -24.11 -24.94 -6.77
C ILE A 19 -23.76 -26.42 -6.71
N ASP A 20 -24.29 -27.17 -7.65
CA ASP A 20 -24.04 -28.60 -7.80
C ASP A 20 -22.90 -28.89 -8.80
N ASN A 21 -22.44 -30.14 -8.84
CA ASN A 21 -21.40 -30.61 -9.77
C ASN A 21 -20.07 -29.84 -9.67
N ILE A 22 -19.68 -29.41 -8.46
CA ILE A 22 -18.40 -28.76 -8.17
C ILE A 22 -17.24 -29.68 -8.60
N GLY A 23 -16.31 -29.15 -9.39
CA GLY A 23 -15.15 -29.88 -9.85
C GLY A 23 -15.41 -30.95 -10.91
N SER A 24 -16.68 -31.11 -11.38
CA SER A 24 -17.08 -32.19 -12.30
C SER A 24 -16.40 -32.15 -13.69
N LYS A 25 -15.82 -31.01 -14.05
CA LYS A 25 -15.03 -30.81 -15.29
C LYS A 25 -13.56 -30.53 -15.01
N PHE A 26 -13.09 -30.80 -13.80
CA PHE A 26 -11.66 -30.71 -13.53
C PHE A 26 -10.89 -31.71 -14.39
N ASP A 27 -9.99 -31.21 -15.20
CA ASP A 27 -9.05 -31.99 -16.00
C ASP A 27 -7.63 -31.61 -15.65
N LYS A 28 -6.86 -32.57 -15.12
CA LYS A 28 -5.49 -32.33 -14.64
C LYS A 28 -4.59 -31.76 -15.75
N LYS A 29 -4.73 -32.29 -16.98
CA LYS A 29 -3.90 -31.83 -18.09
C LYS A 29 -4.26 -30.39 -18.50
N GLN A 30 -5.54 -30.06 -18.61
CA GLN A 30 -6.01 -28.71 -18.92
C GLN A 30 -5.55 -27.71 -17.85
N PHE A 31 -5.64 -28.08 -16.57
CA PHE A 31 -5.15 -27.29 -15.45
C PHE A 31 -3.64 -27.00 -15.58
N GLN A 32 -2.83 -28.05 -15.80
CA GLN A 32 -1.37 -27.91 -15.98
C GLN A 32 -1.01 -27.10 -17.22
N ASP A 33 -1.72 -27.28 -18.33
CA ASP A 33 -1.46 -26.55 -19.58
C ASP A 33 -1.76 -25.04 -19.40
N CYS A 34 -2.82 -24.69 -18.65
CA CYS A 34 -3.12 -23.30 -18.27
C CYS A 34 -2.02 -22.69 -17.39
N LEU A 35 -1.51 -23.41 -16.38
CA LEU A 35 -0.43 -22.92 -15.53
C LEU A 35 0.87 -22.67 -16.33
N LYS A 36 1.22 -23.57 -17.25
CA LYS A 36 2.37 -23.39 -18.14
C LYS A 36 2.19 -22.20 -19.08
N LYS A 37 1.01 -22.07 -19.71
CA LYS A 37 0.64 -20.96 -20.58
C LYS A 37 0.69 -19.63 -19.84
N GLY A 38 0.32 -19.64 -18.55
CA GLY A 38 0.36 -18.49 -17.65
C GLY A 38 1.74 -18.12 -17.13
N HIS A 39 2.82 -18.87 -17.43
CA HIS A 39 4.16 -18.70 -16.86
C HIS A 39 4.16 -18.70 -15.32
N ILE A 40 3.28 -19.50 -14.70
CA ILE A 40 3.02 -19.51 -13.26
C ILE A 40 3.97 -20.45 -12.54
N ASN A 41 4.58 -19.98 -11.44
CA ASN A 41 5.43 -20.78 -10.57
C ASN A 41 4.81 -21.04 -9.17
N SER A 42 3.65 -20.42 -8.88
CA SER A 42 2.88 -20.70 -7.65
C SER A 42 1.40 -20.41 -7.88
N ILE A 43 0.50 -21.22 -7.29
CA ILE A 43 -0.94 -21.00 -7.33
C ILE A 43 -1.58 -21.33 -5.99
N THR A 44 -2.32 -20.37 -5.40
CA THR A 44 -3.06 -20.59 -4.16
C THR A 44 -4.35 -21.35 -4.46
N VAL A 45 -4.53 -22.53 -3.85
CA VAL A 45 -5.71 -23.41 -4.01
C VAL A 45 -6.50 -23.51 -2.71
N PHE A 46 -7.78 -23.81 -2.77
CA PHE A 46 -8.71 -23.63 -1.65
C PHE A 46 -8.99 -24.93 -0.89
N ALA A 47 -8.69 -24.94 0.42
CA ALA A 47 -9.21 -25.98 1.33
C ALA A 47 -10.61 -25.63 1.84
N LYS A 48 -10.83 -24.36 2.24
CA LYS A 48 -12.10 -23.87 2.79
C LYS A 48 -12.46 -22.49 2.27
N CYS A 49 -13.65 -22.32 1.73
CA CYS A 49 -14.14 -21.04 1.23
C CYS A 49 -14.91 -20.22 2.29
N HIS A 50 -15.37 -19.02 1.93
CA HIS A 50 -16.15 -18.14 2.82
C HIS A 50 -17.52 -18.72 3.21
N HIS A 51 -18.08 -19.63 2.42
CA HIS A 51 -19.29 -20.35 2.80
C HIS A 51 -19.06 -21.39 3.91
N GLY A 52 -17.80 -21.66 4.28
CA GLY A 52 -17.43 -22.66 5.29
C GLY A 52 -17.31 -24.08 4.73
N MET A 53 -17.44 -24.22 3.40
CA MET A 53 -17.38 -25.52 2.73
C MET A 53 -15.94 -25.93 2.45
N MET A 54 -15.62 -27.22 2.69
CA MET A 54 -14.33 -27.84 2.38
C MET A 54 -14.35 -28.45 0.97
N TYR A 55 -13.25 -28.33 0.24
CA TYR A 55 -13.09 -28.91 -1.11
C TYR A 55 -12.35 -30.25 -1.10
N TYR A 56 -12.34 -30.92 0.02
CA TYR A 56 -11.80 -32.27 0.23
C TYR A 56 -12.62 -33.01 1.32
N PRO A 57 -12.53 -34.35 1.43
CA PRO A 57 -13.13 -35.10 2.52
C PRO A 57 -12.48 -34.71 3.87
N SER A 58 -13.13 -33.84 4.63
CA SER A 58 -12.70 -33.31 5.92
C SER A 58 -13.37 -34.04 7.06
N LYS A 59 -12.65 -34.17 8.21
CA LYS A 59 -13.19 -34.69 9.48
C LYS A 59 -13.59 -33.55 10.43
N THR A 60 -13.12 -32.34 10.19
CA THR A 60 -13.30 -31.18 11.07
C THR A 60 -14.21 -30.10 10.48
N GLY A 61 -14.56 -30.21 9.21
CA GLY A 61 -15.44 -29.28 8.50
C GLY A 61 -16.46 -30.00 7.61
N THR A 62 -17.37 -29.24 7.02
CA THR A 62 -18.40 -29.73 6.10
C THR A 62 -17.85 -29.74 4.67
N MET A 63 -17.71 -30.92 4.07
CA MET A 63 -17.37 -31.04 2.65
C MET A 63 -18.49 -30.46 1.78
N HIS A 64 -18.14 -29.73 0.73
CA HIS A 64 -19.12 -29.14 -0.20
C HIS A 64 -19.99 -30.25 -0.84
N PRO A 65 -21.33 -30.20 -0.68
CA PRO A 65 -22.20 -31.29 -1.15
C PRO A 65 -22.12 -31.52 -2.67
N GLY A 66 -21.93 -30.46 -3.45
CA GLY A 66 -21.80 -30.53 -4.90
C GLY A 66 -20.54 -31.21 -5.43
N LEU A 67 -19.58 -31.55 -4.57
CA LEU A 67 -18.40 -32.36 -4.95
C LEU A 67 -18.72 -33.86 -5.13
N HIS A 68 -19.84 -34.32 -4.60
CA HIS A 68 -20.24 -35.74 -4.65
C HIS A 68 -19.12 -36.71 -4.23
N GLY A 69 -18.26 -36.29 -3.27
CA GLY A 69 -17.15 -37.10 -2.78
C GLY A 69 -15.84 -36.91 -3.54
N PHE A 70 -15.79 -36.08 -4.57
CA PHE A 70 -14.56 -35.77 -5.29
C PHE A 70 -13.61 -34.89 -4.45
N ASP A 71 -12.36 -35.32 -4.26
CA ASP A 71 -11.32 -34.56 -3.54
C ASP A 71 -10.64 -33.62 -4.52
N LEU A 72 -11.24 -32.42 -4.75
CA LEU A 72 -10.74 -31.42 -5.68
C LEU A 72 -9.37 -30.87 -5.23
N LEU A 73 -9.21 -30.57 -3.96
CA LEU A 73 -7.95 -30.03 -3.42
C LEU A 73 -6.79 -31.01 -3.65
N SER A 74 -6.97 -32.31 -3.39
CA SER A 74 -5.94 -33.31 -3.67
C SER A 74 -5.56 -33.37 -5.14
N ALA A 75 -6.56 -33.26 -6.03
CA ALA A 75 -6.33 -33.28 -7.47
C ALA A 75 -5.54 -32.06 -7.97
N GLU A 76 -5.85 -30.85 -7.45
CA GLU A 76 -5.11 -29.61 -7.76
C GLU A 76 -3.68 -29.68 -7.26
N LEU A 77 -3.46 -30.11 -6.00
CA LEU A 77 -2.13 -30.26 -5.41
C LEU A 77 -1.26 -31.29 -6.15
N GLU A 78 -1.85 -32.40 -6.58
CA GLU A 78 -1.14 -33.40 -7.40
C GLU A 78 -0.75 -32.82 -8.76
N ALA A 79 -1.67 -32.13 -9.42
CA ALA A 79 -1.43 -31.47 -10.70
C ALA A 79 -0.27 -30.46 -10.64
N CYS A 80 -0.24 -29.63 -9.58
CA CYS A 80 0.84 -28.68 -9.34
C CYS A 80 2.17 -29.38 -9.10
N ARG A 81 2.21 -30.39 -8.24
CA ARG A 81 3.43 -31.12 -7.87
C ARG A 81 4.09 -31.78 -9.08
N GLU A 82 3.33 -32.36 -9.98
CA GLU A 82 3.84 -33.02 -11.19
C GLU A 82 4.61 -32.09 -12.12
N ILE A 83 4.29 -30.79 -12.11
CA ILE A 83 4.93 -29.79 -12.97
C ILE A 83 5.81 -28.78 -12.21
N GLY A 84 6.04 -29.02 -10.91
CA GLY A 84 6.92 -28.18 -10.07
C GLY A 84 6.36 -26.79 -9.75
N VAL A 85 5.05 -26.61 -9.78
CA VAL A 85 4.37 -25.38 -9.36
C VAL A 85 4.07 -25.45 -7.87
N HIS A 86 4.43 -24.41 -7.12
CA HIS A 86 4.11 -24.29 -5.68
C HIS A 86 2.61 -24.12 -5.48
N ALA A 87 2.05 -24.72 -4.41
CA ALA A 87 0.63 -24.67 -4.16
C ALA A 87 0.33 -24.39 -2.67
N PRO A 88 0.41 -23.11 -2.22
CA PRO A 88 -0.09 -22.73 -0.91
C PRO A 88 -1.59 -22.93 -0.82
N ILE A 89 -2.07 -23.25 0.41
CA ILE A 89 -3.48 -23.58 0.65
C ILE A 89 -4.20 -22.41 1.32
N TYR A 90 -5.32 -22.00 0.73
CA TYR A 90 -6.22 -20.98 1.27
C TYR A 90 -7.22 -21.58 2.26
N ILE A 91 -7.42 -20.85 3.38
CA ILE A 91 -8.45 -21.14 4.38
C ILE A 91 -9.15 -19.84 4.76
N SER A 92 -10.47 -19.76 4.55
CA SER A 92 -11.27 -18.66 5.09
C SER A 92 -11.27 -18.71 6.61
N ALA A 93 -10.66 -17.70 7.25
CA ALA A 93 -10.54 -17.66 8.70
C ALA A 93 -11.64 -16.82 9.36
N GLY A 94 -11.98 -15.66 8.76
CA GLY A 94 -12.92 -14.71 9.34
C GLY A 94 -14.38 -14.88 8.91
N PHE A 95 -14.64 -15.64 7.83
CA PHE A 95 -15.98 -15.98 7.36
C PHE A 95 -16.21 -17.49 7.35
N ASP A 96 -17.38 -17.91 7.76
CA ASP A 96 -17.85 -19.29 7.70
C ASP A 96 -19.38 -19.32 7.85
N VAL A 97 -20.07 -19.33 6.70
CA VAL A 97 -21.55 -19.26 6.67
C VAL A 97 -22.16 -20.53 7.27
N ASP A 98 -21.58 -21.71 6.97
CA ASP A 98 -22.07 -23.00 7.49
C ASP A 98 -22.01 -23.02 9.01
N TYR A 99 -20.90 -22.61 9.60
CA TYR A 99 -20.74 -22.53 11.05
C TYR A 99 -21.69 -21.50 11.68
N LEU A 100 -21.80 -20.29 11.12
CA LEU A 100 -22.69 -19.25 11.66
C LEU A 100 -24.17 -19.60 11.51
N THR A 101 -24.57 -20.40 10.54
CA THR A 101 -25.94 -20.91 10.43
C THR A 101 -26.30 -21.82 11.60
N LYS A 102 -25.34 -22.61 12.07
CA LYS A 102 -25.49 -23.52 13.22
C LYS A 102 -25.23 -22.81 14.57
N HIS A 103 -24.40 -21.77 14.58
CA HIS A 103 -23.93 -21.05 15.76
C HIS A 103 -24.02 -19.52 15.59
N PRO A 104 -25.26 -18.96 15.41
CA PRO A 104 -25.43 -17.53 15.13
C PRO A 104 -24.89 -16.61 16.23
N GLU A 105 -24.79 -17.12 17.46
CA GLU A 105 -24.24 -16.40 18.60
C GLU A 105 -22.73 -16.13 18.49
N CYS A 106 -22.01 -16.79 17.59
CA CYS A 106 -20.59 -16.57 17.34
C CYS A 106 -20.31 -15.44 16.36
N ARG A 107 -21.35 -14.82 15.77
CA ARG A 107 -21.22 -13.66 14.89
C ARG A 107 -20.55 -12.49 15.62
N ALA A 108 -19.63 -11.82 14.93
CA ALA A 108 -19.08 -10.55 15.41
C ALA A 108 -20.13 -9.43 15.27
N ILE A 109 -20.23 -8.59 16.30
CA ILE A 109 -21.15 -7.46 16.38
C ILE A 109 -20.34 -6.17 16.31
N SER A 110 -20.53 -5.39 15.25
CA SER A 110 -19.69 -4.21 14.96
C SER A 110 -20.14 -2.93 15.67
N LYS A 111 -21.41 -2.87 16.10
CA LYS A 111 -22.00 -1.71 16.78
C LYS A 111 -22.61 -2.11 18.12
N PRO A 112 -22.49 -1.25 19.17
CA PRO A 112 -23.02 -1.59 20.51
C PRO A 112 -24.53 -1.88 20.55
N GLU A 113 -25.30 -1.20 19.71
CA GLU A 113 -26.76 -1.29 19.59
C GLU A 113 -27.23 -2.40 18.65
N GLU A 114 -26.32 -3.07 17.94
CA GLU A 114 -26.66 -4.14 17.01
C GLU A 114 -27.08 -5.39 17.78
N THR A 115 -28.26 -5.92 17.47
CA THR A 115 -28.77 -7.16 18.07
C THR A 115 -28.34 -8.40 17.27
N TYR A 116 -28.27 -9.55 17.95
CA TYR A 116 -27.82 -10.81 17.36
C TYR A 116 -28.66 -11.32 16.19
N VAL A 117 -29.91 -10.88 16.07
CA VAL A 117 -30.85 -11.48 15.14
C VAL A 117 -31.63 -10.40 14.41
N LYS A 118 -31.13 -9.95 13.25
CA LYS A 118 -32.04 -9.55 12.17
C LYS A 118 -32.38 -10.80 11.38
N TYR A 119 -33.63 -11.22 11.45
CA TYR A 119 -34.12 -12.26 10.56
C TYR A 119 -35.08 -11.62 9.55
N PRO A 120 -34.94 -11.83 8.25
CA PRO A 120 -33.95 -12.67 7.59
C PRO A 120 -32.53 -12.12 7.73
N PRO A 121 -31.51 -13.01 7.71
CA PRO A 121 -30.12 -12.57 7.75
C PRO A 121 -29.84 -11.64 6.57
N MET A 122 -29.09 -10.57 6.82
CA MET A 122 -28.68 -9.66 5.76
C MET A 122 -27.83 -10.41 4.73
N ASP A 123 -27.97 -10.08 3.46
CA ASP A 123 -27.16 -10.64 2.39
C ASP A 123 -25.66 -10.44 2.63
N GLY A 124 -24.85 -11.38 2.12
CA GLY A 124 -23.41 -11.38 2.17
C GLY A 124 -22.80 -12.03 3.41
N PHE A 125 -21.49 -12.16 3.39
CA PHE A 125 -20.70 -12.82 4.42
C PHE A 125 -20.69 -12.03 5.73
N LYS A 126 -20.67 -12.75 6.87
CA LYS A 126 -20.65 -12.17 8.22
C LYS A 126 -19.37 -12.59 8.95
N LEU A 127 -18.75 -11.64 9.62
CA LEU A 127 -17.57 -11.87 10.44
C LEU A 127 -17.90 -12.74 11.65
N ILE A 128 -16.97 -13.62 12.00
CA ILE A 128 -17.02 -14.45 13.22
C ILE A 128 -16.10 -13.85 14.29
N CYS A 129 -16.53 -13.96 15.53
CA CYS A 129 -15.74 -13.49 16.67
C CYS A 129 -14.73 -14.56 17.09
N TYR A 130 -13.44 -14.24 17.10
CA TYR A 130 -12.38 -15.16 17.55
C TYR A 130 -12.35 -15.39 19.08
N ASN A 131 -13.14 -14.65 19.87
CA ASN A 131 -13.35 -14.95 21.28
C ASN A 131 -14.48 -15.97 21.51
N SER A 132 -15.18 -16.37 20.46
CA SER A 132 -16.15 -17.47 20.50
C SER A 132 -15.48 -18.83 20.35
N PRO A 133 -16.19 -19.95 20.55
CA PRO A 133 -15.67 -21.30 20.33
C PRO A 133 -15.18 -21.59 18.90
N TYR A 134 -15.54 -20.75 17.93
CA TYR A 134 -15.10 -20.90 16.54
C TYR A 134 -13.58 -20.94 16.37
N LEU A 135 -12.81 -20.23 17.19
CA LEU A 135 -11.36 -20.26 17.08
C LEU A 135 -10.78 -21.67 17.28
N ASP A 136 -11.40 -22.50 18.15
CA ASP A 136 -10.98 -23.89 18.36
C ASP A 136 -11.29 -24.74 17.12
N VAL A 137 -12.45 -24.51 16.49
CA VAL A 137 -12.84 -25.18 15.23
C VAL A 137 -11.87 -24.81 14.10
N LEU A 138 -11.58 -23.52 13.93
CA LEU A 138 -10.64 -23.05 12.90
C LEU A 138 -9.24 -23.65 13.08
N VAL A 139 -8.74 -23.69 14.32
CA VAL A 139 -7.44 -24.30 14.65
C VAL A 139 -7.43 -25.77 14.26
N SER A 140 -8.49 -26.54 14.60
CA SER A 140 -8.61 -27.97 14.24
C SER A 140 -8.66 -28.18 12.72
N GLN A 141 -9.32 -27.27 11.98
CA GLN A 141 -9.36 -27.32 10.52
C GLN A 141 -7.96 -27.04 9.90
N ILE A 142 -7.22 -26.09 10.45
CA ILE A 142 -5.84 -25.81 10.02
C ILE A 142 -4.95 -27.01 10.28
N GLU A 143 -5.03 -27.61 11.50
CA GLU A 143 -4.24 -28.79 11.85
C GLU A 143 -4.53 -29.98 10.92
N GLU A 144 -5.80 -30.22 10.58
CA GLU A 144 -6.18 -31.27 9.62
C GLU A 144 -5.54 -31.02 8.24
N VAL A 145 -5.61 -29.78 7.73
CA VAL A 145 -5.04 -29.41 6.43
C VAL A 145 -3.53 -29.62 6.41
N VAL A 146 -2.82 -29.14 7.42
CA VAL A 146 -1.35 -29.27 7.43
C VAL A 146 -0.89 -30.71 7.66
N GLN A 147 -1.63 -31.50 8.43
CA GLN A 147 -1.35 -32.94 8.64
C GLN A 147 -1.59 -33.76 7.38
N LYS A 148 -2.71 -33.47 6.66
CA LYS A 148 -3.08 -34.22 5.46
C LYS A 148 -2.23 -33.86 4.24
N PHE A 149 -1.93 -32.58 4.03
CA PHE A 149 -1.35 -32.08 2.79
C PHE A 149 0.10 -31.61 2.91
N ASN A 150 0.58 -31.30 4.14
CA ASN A 150 1.92 -30.73 4.39
C ASN A 150 2.27 -29.60 3.40
N PRO A 151 1.45 -28.52 3.32
CA PRO A 151 1.61 -27.47 2.33
C PRO A 151 2.87 -26.64 2.58
N GLU A 152 3.40 -26.02 1.52
CA GLU A 152 4.52 -25.07 1.62
C GLU A 152 4.10 -23.73 2.24
N GLY A 153 2.82 -23.37 2.12
CA GLY A 153 2.23 -22.16 2.68
C GLY A 153 0.74 -22.30 2.98
N VAL A 154 0.26 -21.48 3.90
CA VAL A 154 -1.16 -21.34 4.23
C VAL A 154 -1.53 -19.87 4.18
N PHE A 155 -2.58 -19.55 3.42
CA PHE A 155 -3.19 -18.23 3.33
C PHE A 155 -4.45 -18.21 4.19
N LEU A 156 -4.46 -17.38 5.25
CA LEU A 156 -5.58 -17.23 6.19
C LEU A 156 -6.29 -15.90 5.90
N ASP A 157 -7.51 -16.00 5.36
CA ASP A 157 -8.20 -14.82 4.86
C ASP A 157 -9.20 -14.22 5.86
N ILE A 158 -9.47 -12.91 5.66
CA ILE A 158 -10.38 -12.08 6.50
C ILE A 158 -9.89 -12.01 7.94
N SER A 159 -8.59 -11.77 8.10
CA SER A 159 -7.92 -11.75 9.40
C SER A 159 -7.26 -10.42 9.70
N SER A 160 -7.89 -9.64 10.57
CA SER A 160 -7.36 -8.39 11.14
C SER A 160 -8.05 -8.10 12.46
N PRO A 161 -7.51 -7.24 13.33
CA PRO A 161 -8.22 -6.79 14.53
C PRO A 161 -9.58 -6.20 14.16
N LYS A 162 -10.63 -6.71 14.81
CA LYS A 162 -12.01 -6.25 14.58
C LYS A 162 -12.66 -5.95 15.94
N VAL A 163 -13.06 -4.70 16.13
CA VAL A 163 -13.85 -4.32 17.31
C VAL A 163 -15.15 -5.12 17.32
N CYS A 164 -15.45 -5.79 18.44
CA CYS A 164 -16.59 -6.68 18.54
C CYS A 164 -17.29 -6.53 19.88
N TYR A 165 -18.60 -6.23 19.83
CA TYR A 165 -19.49 -6.08 20.98
C TYR A 165 -20.34 -7.32 21.25
N CYS A 166 -19.97 -8.51 20.74
CA CYS A 166 -20.72 -9.73 20.96
C CYS A 166 -20.67 -10.18 22.44
N ARG A 167 -21.55 -11.12 22.82
CA ARG A 167 -21.64 -11.60 24.19
C ARG A 167 -20.32 -12.15 24.76
N TYR A 168 -19.47 -12.74 23.93
CA TYR A 168 -18.17 -13.27 24.36
C TYR A 168 -17.20 -12.12 24.70
N CYS A 169 -17.14 -11.08 23.87
CA CYS A 169 -16.30 -9.91 24.14
C CYS A 169 -16.80 -9.12 25.35
N ARG A 170 -18.13 -8.89 25.45
CA ARG A 170 -18.73 -8.22 26.62
C ARG A 170 -18.43 -8.98 27.91
N LYS A 171 -18.54 -10.30 27.90
CA LYS A 171 -18.21 -11.14 29.08
C LYS A 171 -16.74 -11.00 29.50
N ILE A 172 -15.81 -10.89 28.55
CA ILE A 172 -14.38 -10.66 28.85
C ILE A 172 -14.17 -9.29 29.50
N ILE A 173 -14.79 -8.23 28.96
CA ILE A 173 -14.73 -6.88 29.52
C ILE A 173 -15.29 -6.86 30.95
N GLU A 174 -16.46 -7.49 31.16
CA GLU A 174 -17.09 -7.62 32.48
C GLU A 174 -16.20 -8.37 33.48
N GLN A 175 -15.64 -9.53 33.09
CA GLN A 175 -14.75 -10.32 33.94
C GLN A 175 -13.46 -9.59 34.35
N ARG A 176 -13.04 -8.60 33.54
CA ARG A 176 -11.90 -7.73 33.85
C ARG A 176 -12.29 -6.52 34.71
N GLY A 177 -13.57 -6.32 35.01
CA GLY A 177 -14.07 -5.16 35.74
C GLY A 177 -13.97 -3.84 34.95
N LEU A 178 -13.92 -3.92 33.60
CA LEU A 178 -13.81 -2.76 32.72
C LEU A 178 -15.20 -2.24 32.33
N ASP A 179 -15.28 -0.94 32.07
CA ASP A 179 -16.52 -0.27 31.65
C ASP A 179 -16.92 -0.69 30.22
N GLN A 180 -18.10 -1.30 30.07
CA GLN A 180 -18.67 -1.69 28.78
C GLN A 180 -19.18 -0.51 27.95
N SER A 181 -19.31 0.70 28.53
CA SER A 181 -19.67 1.91 27.80
C SER A 181 -18.48 2.62 27.16
N ASP A 182 -17.25 2.29 27.56
CA ASP A 182 -16.04 2.81 26.98
C ASP A 182 -15.63 2.00 25.73
N PRO A 183 -15.72 2.58 24.52
CA PRO A 183 -15.34 1.92 23.28
C PRO A 183 -13.86 1.51 23.23
N GLN A 184 -12.96 2.23 23.94
CA GLN A 184 -11.53 1.95 23.94
C GLN A 184 -11.22 0.57 24.49
N ASN A 185 -11.96 0.12 25.51
CA ASN A 185 -11.81 -1.23 26.08
C ASN A 185 -12.06 -2.33 25.02
N PHE A 186 -12.98 -2.11 24.07
CA PHE A 186 -13.23 -3.05 22.97
C PHE A 186 -12.20 -2.94 21.85
N VAL A 187 -11.63 -1.76 21.62
CA VAL A 187 -10.50 -1.57 20.69
C VAL A 187 -9.30 -2.35 21.19
N ASP A 188 -8.93 -2.20 22.46
CA ASP A 188 -7.80 -2.90 23.08
C ASP A 188 -8.01 -4.41 23.08
N LEU A 189 -9.22 -4.87 23.45
CA LEU A 189 -9.59 -6.27 23.37
C LEU A 189 -9.48 -6.83 21.95
N SER A 190 -9.78 -6.03 20.92
CA SER A 190 -9.69 -6.47 19.53
C SER A 190 -8.25 -6.78 19.11
N ILE A 191 -7.28 -6.00 19.58
CA ILE A 191 -5.84 -6.21 19.33
C ILE A 191 -5.35 -7.47 20.03
N GLU A 192 -5.72 -7.64 21.30
CA GLU A 192 -5.38 -8.86 22.05
C GLU A 192 -6.02 -10.13 21.44
N THR A 193 -7.27 -10.01 21.00
CA THR A 193 -7.99 -11.10 20.33
C THR A 193 -7.29 -11.50 19.03
N PHE A 194 -6.84 -10.54 18.24
CA PHE A 194 -6.09 -10.82 17.02
C PHE A 194 -4.74 -11.48 17.32
N LYS A 195 -4.03 -10.99 18.34
CA LYS A 195 -2.79 -11.62 18.79
C LYS A 195 -3.02 -13.09 19.18
N LYS A 196 -4.03 -13.38 20.01
CA LYS A 196 -4.41 -14.75 20.39
C LYS A 196 -4.74 -15.63 19.19
N TYR A 197 -5.49 -15.08 18.22
CA TYR A 197 -5.80 -15.75 16.96
C TYR A 197 -4.52 -16.08 16.19
N ALA A 198 -3.65 -15.08 15.95
CA ALA A 198 -2.43 -15.25 15.18
C ALA A 198 -1.45 -16.24 15.83
N ASP A 199 -1.26 -16.17 17.16
CA ASP A 199 -0.41 -17.10 17.90
C ASP A 199 -0.89 -18.55 17.73
N ARG A 200 -2.21 -18.79 17.89
CA ARG A 200 -2.80 -20.14 17.80
C ARG A 200 -2.79 -20.70 16.38
N THR A 201 -3.17 -19.89 15.41
CA THR A 201 -3.19 -20.33 14.02
C THR A 201 -1.77 -20.55 13.47
N ASN A 202 -0.79 -19.71 13.83
CA ASN A 202 0.61 -19.93 13.51
C ASN A 202 1.16 -21.22 14.12
N ALA A 203 0.81 -21.51 15.37
CA ALA A 203 1.20 -22.78 16.00
C ALA A 203 0.62 -23.98 15.24
N ALA A 204 -0.65 -23.93 14.85
CA ALA A 204 -1.30 -24.97 14.06
C ALA A 204 -0.65 -25.13 12.67
N VAL A 205 -0.43 -24.04 11.92
CA VAL A 205 0.23 -24.06 10.61
C VAL A 205 1.62 -24.70 10.69
N LYS A 206 2.38 -24.41 11.74
CA LYS A 206 3.77 -24.88 11.91
C LYS A 206 3.89 -26.21 12.66
N SER A 207 2.77 -26.85 13.01
CA SER A 207 2.75 -28.08 13.82
C SER A 207 3.40 -29.28 13.13
N VAL A 208 3.34 -29.35 11.80
CA VAL A 208 3.95 -30.44 10.98
C VAL A 208 5.31 -29.99 10.42
N ASN A 209 5.33 -28.82 9.79
CA ASN A 209 6.55 -28.28 9.19
C ASN A 209 6.78 -26.83 9.64
N LYS A 210 7.85 -26.60 10.41
CA LYS A 210 8.21 -25.27 10.94
C LYS A 210 8.50 -24.23 9.85
N ASN A 211 8.81 -24.68 8.62
CA ASN A 211 9.11 -23.83 7.48
C ASN A 211 7.88 -23.49 6.63
N THR A 212 6.69 -24.03 6.95
CA THR A 212 5.44 -23.65 6.25
C THR A 212 5.23 -22.15 6.36
N ARG A 213 5.08 -21.49 5.21
CA ARG A 213 4.77 -20.07 5.16
C ARG A 213 3.36 -19.80 5.65
N VAL A 214 3.14 -18.62 6.19
CA VAL A 214 1.80 -18.18 6.61
C VAL A 214 1.62 -16.71 6.28
N PHE A 215 0.43 -16.39 5.75
CA PHE A 215 -0.03 -15.03 5.56
C PHE A 215 -1.45 -14.87 6.11
N HIS A 216 -1.64 -13.79 6.87
CA HIS A 216 -2.92 -13.38 7.42
C HIS A 216 -3.44 -12.19 6.63
N ASN A 217 -4.40 -12.40 5.74
CA ASN A 217 -4.94 -11.32 4.92
C ASN A 217 -5.96 -10.46 5.69
N GLY A 218 -5.64 -9.19 5.85
CA GLY A 218 -6.50 -8.15 6.41
C GLY A 218 -6.85 -7.05 5.42
N GLY A 219 -6.42 -7.20 4.17
CA GLY A 219 -6.61 -6.25 3.07
C GLY A 219 -5.56 -5.13 3.01
N ASN A 220 -4.77 -4.89 4.07
CA ASN A 220 -3.64 -3.95 4.08
C ASN A 220 -2.68 -4.25 5.24
N ILE A 221 -1.44 -3.76 5.11
CA ILE A 221 -0.43 -3.79 6.18
C ILE A 221 -0.46 -2.43 6.88
N SER A 222 -0.90 -2.41 8.14
CA SER A 222 -1.13 -1.16 8.88
C SER A 222 0.14 -0.61 9.51
N ALA A 223 0.49 0.63 9.19
CA ALA A 223 1.59 1.35 9.82
C ALA A 223 1.28 1.77 11.27
N ARG A 224 0.01 1.81 11.66
CA ARG A 224 -0.41 2.06 13.05
C ARG A 224 -0.06 0.89 13.98
N ARG A 225 -0.08 -0.33 13.46
CA ARG A 225 0.19 -1.56 14.19
C ARG A 225 1.28 -2.41 13.52
N PRO A 226 2.51 -1.88 13.38
CA PRO A 226 3.56 -2.53 12.58
C PRO A 226 3.94 -3.91 13.09
N LYS A 227 3.73 -4.20 14.39
CA LYS A 227 4.00 -5.53 14.96
C LYS A 227 3.13 -6.64 14.36
N GLU A 228 1.95 -6.30 13.82
CA GLU A 228 1.04 -7.28 13.20
C GLU A 228 1.62 -7.88 11.92
N ALA A 229 2.45 -7.13 11.20
CA ALA A 229 3.15 -7.63 10.01
C ALA A 229 4.00 -8.88 10.32
N PHE A 230 4.57 -8.97 11.52
CA PHE A 230 5.48 -10.05 11.92
C PHE A 230 4.77 -11.33 12.40
N TYR A 231 3.45 -11.38 12.40
CA TYR A 231 2.73 -12.66 12.46
C TYR A 231 2.80 -13.41 11.14
N ASN A 232 3.16 -12.73 10.07
CA ASN A 232 3.32 -13.26 8.72
C ASN A 232 4.77 -13.71 8.46
N THR A 233 4.95 -14.64 7.53
CA THR A 233 6.29 -15.02 7.04
C THR A 233 6.71 -14.22 5.80
N HIS A 234 5.75 -13.61 5.13
CA HIS A 234 5.87 -12.70 3.99
C HIS A 234 4.62 -11.83 3.96
N LEU A 235 4.61 -10.79 3.14
CA LEU A 235 3.48 -9.87 3.03
C LEU A 235 2.86 -9.96 1.64
N GLU A 236 1.52 -9.90 1.58
CA GLU A 236 0.79 -9.81 0.32
C GLU A 236 0.02 -8.50 0.29
N LEU A 237 0.32 -7.66 -0.70
CA LEU A 237 -0.18 -6.30 -0.81
C LEU A 237 -1.33 -6.27 -1.80
N GLU A 238 -2.53 -6.53 -1.31
CA GLU A 238 -3.74 -6.51 -2.15
C GLU A 238 -3.99 -5.10 -2.70
N SER A 239 -4.14 -5.01 -4.03
CA SER A 239 -4.41 -3.77 -4.73
C SER A 239 -5.13 -4.05 -6.05
N LEU A 240 -6.38 -3.61 -6.17
CA LEU A 240 -7.17 -3.73 -7.39
C LEU A 240 -7.46 -2.32 -7.94
N PRO A 241 -6.58 -1.74 -8.79
CA PRO A 241 -6.70 -0.35 -9.23
C PRO A 241 -8.05 -0.03 -9.87
N THR A 242 -8.56 -0.91 -10.73
CA THR A 242 -9.86 -0.77 -11.39
C THR A 242 -11.05 -0.97 -10.43
N GLY A 243 -10.82 -1.51 -9.25
CA GLY A 243 -11.82 -1.68 -8.18
C GLY A 243 -12.01 -0.44 -7.30
N GLY A 244 -11.59 0.71 -7.75
CA GLY A 244 -11.71 1.98 -7.02
C GLY A 244 -10.56 2.29 -6.06
N TRP A 245 -9.48 1.50 -6.06
CA TRP A 245 -8.31 1.72 -5.21
C TRP A 245 -7.31 2.68 -5.84
N GLY A 246 -7.34 2.81 -7.19
CA GLY A 246 -6.41 3.65 -7.95
C GLY A 246 -5.02 3.04 -8.13
N TYR A 247 -4.27 3.59 -9.08
CA TYR A 247 -2.91 3.12 -9.40
C TYR A 247 -1.83 3.63 -8.45
N ASP A 248 -2.14 4.55 -7.55
CA ASP A 248 -1.27 5.05 -6.49
C ASP A 248 -1.29 4.20 -5.21
N HIS A 249 -2.24 3.26 -5.08
CA HIS A 249 -2.41 2.43 -3.88
C HIS A 249 -1.25 1.44 -3.69
N PHE A 250 -0.90 0.67 -4.74
CA PHE A 250 0.18 -0.33 -4.63
C PHE A 250 1.55 0.31 -4.35
N PRO A 251 2.01 1.36 -5.07
CA PRO A 251 3.31 1.99 -4.80
C PRO A 251 3.48 2.47 -3.35
N ARG A 252 2.43 3.03 -2.76
CA ARG A 252 2.43 3.43 -1.35
C ARG A 252 2.57 2.22 -0.43
N SER A 253 1.78 1.17 -0.65
CA SER A 253 1.83 -0.05 0.16
C SER A 253 3.19 -0.74 0.06
N ALA A 254 3.78 -0.82 -1.16
CA ALA A 254 5.08 -1.43 -1.41
C ALA A 254 6.23 -0.66 -0.73
N ARG A 255 6.21 0.68 -0.76
CA ARG A 255 7.23 1.50 -0.08
C ARG A 255 7.22 1.30 1.43
N TYR A 256 6.04 1.12 2.03
CA TYR A 256 5.95 0.80 3.45
C TYR A 256 6.40 -0.64 3.73
N ALA A 257 5.91 -1.63 2.97
CA ALA A 257 6.28 -3.03 3.15
C ALA A 257 7.79 -3.28 3.05
N ALA A 258 8.47 -2.56 2.15
CA ALA A 258 9.92 -2.64 1.97
C ALA A 258 10.71 -2.28 3.24
N THR A 259 10.15 -1.45 4.14
CA THR A 259 10.80 -1.06 5.41
C THR A 259 10.73 -2.12 6.50
N LEU A 260 9.86 -3.12 6.33
CA LEU A 260 9.60 -4.14 7.35
C LEU A 260 10.57 -5.33 7.27
N GLY A 261 11.41 -5.42 6.23
CA GLY A 261 12.43 -6.47 6.10
C GLY A 261 11.88 -7.88 5.83
N LEU A 262 10.62 -8.01 5.46
CA LEU A 262 9.99 -9.25 5.03
C LEU A 262 9.93 -9.31 3.50
N GLU A 263 9.99 -10.52 2.91
CA GLU A 263 9.63 -10.69 1.52
C GLU A 263 8.17 -10.25 1.29
N TYR A 264 7.88 -9.64 0.16
CA TYR A 264 6.51 -9.20 -0.15
C TYR A 264 6.18 -9.37 -1.63
N LEU A 265 4.89 -9.46 -1.91
CA LEU A 265 4.36 -9.50 -3.26
C LEU A 265 3.21 -8.49 -3.43
N GLY A 266 3.05 -7.99 -4.65
CA GLY A 266 1.88 -7.22 -5.04
C GLY A 266 0.80 -8.18 -5.51
N MET A 267 -0.39 -8.05 -4.94
CA MET A 267 -1.54 -8.85 -5.33
C MET A 267 -2.52 -7.98 -6.11
N THR A 268 -2.59 -8.19 -7.41
CA THR A 268 -3.60 -7.61 -8.30
C THR A 268 -4.56 -8.70 -8.79
N GLY A 269 -5.49 -8.38 -9.66
CA GLY A 269 -6.42 -9.36 -10.22
C GLY A 269 -6.69 -9.15 -11.71
N LYS A 270 -7.10 -10.20 -12.40
CA LYS A 270 -7.59 -10.11 -13.78
C LYS A 270 -8.92 -9.37 -13.87
N PHE A 271 -9.56 -9.10 -12.72
CA PHE A 271 -10.91 -8.56 -12.59
C PHE A 271 -11.02 -7.11 -13.05
N HIS A 272 -12.21 -6.75 -13.54
CA HIS A 272 -12.46 -5.38 -14.01
C HIS A 272 -12.79 -4.43 -12.85
N THR A 273 -13.82 -4.71 -12.06
CA THR A 273 -14.31 -3.77 -11.03
C THR A 273 -14.25 -4.29 -9.60
N THR A 274 -14.35 -5.60 -9.40
CA THR A 274 -14.46 -6.20 -8.07
C THR A 274 -13.66 -7.48 -8.00
N TRP A 275 -13.02 -7.73 -6.85
CA TRP A 275 -12.35 -8.99 -6.60
C TRP A 275 -13.31 -10.18 -6.71
N GLY A 276 -12.89 -11.26 -7.37
CA GLY A 276 -13.71 -12.47 -7.59
C GLY A 276 -14.82 -12.31 -8.64
N GLU A 277 -14.79 -11.27 -9.46
CA GLU A 277 -15.79 -11.00 -10.49
C GLU A 277 -15.73 -12.02 -11.62
N PHE A 278 -16.82 -12.80 -11.81
CA PHE A 278 -16.93 -13.71 -12.95
C PHE A 278 -17.09 -12.94 -14.26
N GLY A 279 -16.31 -13.30 -15.29
CA GLY A 279 -16.41 -12.70 -16.62
C GLY A 279 -15.90 -11.27 -16.75
N GLY A 280 -15.40 -10.66 -15.66
CA GLY A 280 -14.73 -9.35 -15.70
C GLY A 280 -13.26 -9.51 -16.06
N PHE A 281 -12.79 -8.73 -17.06
CA PHE A 281 -11.41 -8.76 -17.53
C PHE A 281 -10.80 -7.37 -17.59
N LYS A 282 -9.56 -7.25 -17.14
CA LYS A 282 -8.71 -6.11 -17.42
C LYS A 282 -8.20 -6.16 -18.86
N HIS A 283 -7.81 -5.00 -19.36
CA HIS A 283 -7.04 -4.94 -20.60
C HIS A 283 -5.65 -5.59 -20.41
N PRO A 284 -5.10 -6.34 -21.39
CA PRO A 284 -3.78 -6.97 -21.26
C PRO A 284 -2.66 -6.00 -20.89
N ASN A 285 -2.66 -4.80 -21.45
CA ASN A 285 -1.67 -3.77 -21.15
C ASN A 285 -1.73 -3.29 -19.68
N ALA A 286 -2.93 -3.22 -19.09
CA ALA A 286 -3.07 -2.88 -17.68
C ALA A 286 -2.39 -3.95 -16.79
N LEU A 287 -2.57 -5.22 -17.11
CA LEU A 287 -1.98 -6.30 -16.31
C LEU A 287 -0.45 -6.38 -16.50
N ILE A 288 0.07 -6.14 -17.71
CA ILE A 288 1.52 -6.02 -17.97
C ILE A 288 2.11 -4.88 -17.12
N TYR A 289 1.45 -3.71 -17.13
CA TYR A 289 1.87 -2.56 -16.32
C TYR A 289 1.88 -2.88 -14.83
N GLU A 290 0.84 -3.52 -14.30
CA GLU A 290 0.71 -3.84 -12.88
C GLU A 290 1.77 -4.85 -12.42
N VAL A 291 2.12 -5.84 -13.26
CA VAL A 291 3.23 -6.77 -12.99
C VAL A 291 4.57 -6.05 -13.03
N ALA A 292 4.82 -5.22 -14.04
CA ALA A 292 6.04 -4.43 -14.14
C ALA A 292 6.20 -3.47 -12.96
N LEU A 293 5.10 -2.79 -12.57
CA LEU A 293 5.08 -1.92 -11.40
C LEU A 293 5.41 -2.69 -10.12
N SER A 294 4.78 -3.85 -9.89
CA SER A 294 5.06 -4.71 -8.74
C SER A 294 6.55 -5.04 -8.65
N MET A 295 7.11 -5.57 -9.72
CA MET A 295 8.51 -6.02 -9.74
C MET A 295 9.50 -4.86 -9.61
N SER A 296 9.23 -3.70 -10.21
CA SER A 296 10.07 -2.49 -10.10
C SER A 296 10.23 -2.02 -8.65
N PHE A 297 9.23 -2.26 -7.80
CA PHE A 297 9.29 -2.00 -6.37
C PHE A 297 9.93 -3.14 -5.55
N GLY A 298 10.56 -4.12 -6.20
CA GLY A 298 11.17 -5.28 -5.55
C GLY A 298 10.17 -6.31 -5.04
N ALA A 299 8.90 -6.16 -5.35
CA ALA A 299 7.84 -7.09 -4.99
C ALA A 299 7.75 -8.24 -5.99
N LYS A 300 7.48 -9.43 -5.49
CA LYS A 300 6.95 -10.52 -6.32
C LYS A 300 5.50 -10.19 -6.70
N CYS A 301 4.85 -10.98 -7.56
CA CYS A 301 3.50 -10.67 -8.03
C CYS A 301 2.56 -11.86 -7.85
N SER A 302 1.30 -11.57 -7.47
CA SER A 302 0.19 -12.50 -7.49
C SER A 302 -0.96 -11.89 -8.29
N ILE A 303 -1.55 -12.66 -9.19
CA ILE A 303 -2.72 -12.24 -9.99
C ILE A 303 -3.92 -13.05 -9.53
N GLY A 304 -4.96 -12.36 -9.06
CA GLY A 304 -6.24 -12.98 -8.71
C GLY A 304 -6.99 -13.46 -9.94
N ASP A 305 -7.45 -14.70 -9.88
CA ASP A 305 -8.41 -15.32 -10.81
C ASP A 305 -9.59 -15.92 -10.04
N GLN A 306 -10.67 -16.21 -10.72
CA GLN A 306 -11.86 -16.86 -10.17
C GLN A 306 -12.13 -18.13 -10.99
N MET A 307 -11.88 -19.31 -10.40
CA MET A 307 -12.15 -20.57 -11.07
C MET A 307 -13.65 -20.82 -11.24
N HIS A 308 -14.04 -21.34 -12.38
CA HIS A 308 -15.44 -21.76 -12.59
C HIS A 308 -15.80 -22.90 -11.62
N PRO A 309 -17.02 -22.92 -11.01
CA PRO A 309 -17.42 -23.95 -10.04
C PRO A 309 -17.26 -25.39 -10.54
N TYR A 310 -17.40 -25.64 -11.84
CA TYR A 310 -17.17 -26.98 -12.41
C TYR A 310 -15.68 -27.39 -12.45
N GLY A 311 -14.75 -26.52 -12.04
CA GLY A 311 -13.34 -26.87 -11.88
C GLY A 311 -12.49 -26.79 -13.15
N PHE A 312 -12.99 -26.23 -14.25
CA PHE A 312 -12.17 -25.96 -15.43
C PHE A 312 -11.53 -24.58 -15.36
N MET A 313 -10.33 -24.47 -15.90
CA MET A 313 -9.61 -23.20 -16.04
C MET A 313 -10.05 -22.46 -17.30
N ASP A 314 -10.22 -21.15 -17.21
CA ASP A 314 -10.56 -20.32 -18.37
C ASP A 314 -9.30 -19.97 -19.19
N GLU A 315 -9.18 -20.51 -20.39
CA GLU A 315 -8.03 -20.31 -21.26
C GLU A 315 -7.81 -18.85 -21.66
N ALA A 316 -8.85 -18.04 -21.75
CA ALA A 316 -8.72 -16.61 -22.04
C ALA A 316 -8.01 -15.89 -20.87
N THR A 317 -8.38 -16.22 -19.64
CA THR A 317 -7.73 -15.73 -18.43
C THR A 317 -6.24 -16.09 -18.41
N TYR A 318 -5.89 -17.35 -18.70
CA TYR A 318 -4.48 -17.79 -18.68
C TYR A 318 -3.67 -17.30 -19.89
N SER A 319 -4.34 -16.91 -20.98
CA SER A 319 -3.70 -16.16 -22.06
C SER A 319 -3.43 -14.71 -21.68
N LEU A 320 -4.31 -14.10 -20.90
CA LEU A 320 -4.14 -12.74 -20.36
C LEU A 320 -2.99 -12.70 -19.34
N ILE A 321 -3.03 -13.58 -18.33
CA ILE A 321 -1.99 -13.71 -17.29
C ILE A 321 -0.63 -14.03 -17.93
N GLY A 322 -0.62 -14.95 -18.90
CA GLY A 322 0.61 -15.37 -19.58
C GLY A 322 1.35 -14.23 -20.26
N LYS A 323 0.65 -13.30 -20.92
CA LYS A 323 1.28 -12.10 -21.51
C LYS A 323 1.98 -11.22 -20.45
N ALA A 324 1.33 -11.06 -19.30
CA ALA A 324 1.89 -10.25 -18.22
C ALA A 324 3.07 -10.96 -17.53
N TYR A 325 2.97 -12.25 -17.28
CA TYR A 325 4.03 -13.01 -16.63
C TYR A 325 5.20 -13.39 -17.55
N GLU A 326 4.97 -13.54 -18.85
CA GLU A 326 6.07 -13.62 -19.84
C GLU A 326 6.94 -12.36 -19.79
N TYR A 327 6.32 -11.20 -19.65
CA TYR A 327 7.06 -9.95 -19.44
C TYR A 327 7.74 -9.92 -18.08
N GLY A 328 7.02 -10.29 -17.00
CA GLY A 328 7.59 -10.39 -15.65
C GLY A 328 8.82 -11.30 -15.59
N GLU A 329 8.78 -12.45 -16.23
CA GLU A 329 9.91 -13.40 -16.30
C GLU A 329 11.18 -12.79 -16.93
N LYS A 330 11.02 -11.87 -17.90
CA LYS A 330 12.16 -11.17 -18.52
C LYS A 330 12.80 -10.15 -17.61
N ILE A 331 12.02 -9.51 -16.71
CA ILE A 331 12.50 -8.40 -15.88
C ILE A 331 12.83 -8.80 -14.44
N GLU A 332 12.33 -9.93 -13.94
CA GLU A 332 12.52 -10.35 -12.53
C GLU A 332 13.99 -10.41 -12.11
N GLU A 333 14.91 -10.73 -13.02
CA GLU A 333 16.36 -10.73 -12.75
C GLU A 333 16.88 -9.35 -12.31
N TYR A 334 16.31 -8.27 -12.83
CA TYR A 334 16.74 -6.90 -12.58
C TYR A 334 15.98 -6.22 -11.45
N CYS A 335 14.80 -6.72 -11.12
CA CYS A 335 13.89 -6.10 -10.16
C CYS A 335 13.95 -6.73 -8.77
N LEU A 336 14.06 -8.08 -8.71
CA LEU A 336 13.99 -8.82 -7.45
C LEU A 336 15.36 -8.93 -6.77
N ASP A 337 15.38 -9.41 -5.52
CA ASP A 337 16.56 -9.59 -4.67
C ASP A 337 17.43 -8.32 -4.62
N SER A 338 16.77 -7.20 -4.34
CA SER A 338 17.35 -5.86 -4.36
C SER A 338 16.94 -5.06 -3.14
N VAL A 339 17.76 -4.05 -2.81
CA VAL A 339 17.45 -3.06 -1.77
C VAL A 339 17.18 -1.72 -2.44
N GLN A 340 16.03 -1.14 -2.15
CA GLN A 340 15.67 0.16 -2.70
C GLN A 340 16.51 1.27 -2.06
N MET A 341 16.88 2.26 -2.87
CA MET A 341 17.59 3.47 -2.45
C MET A 341 16.58 4.59 -2.20
N TYR A 342 16.85 5.43 -1.20
CA TYR A 342 15.96 6.52 -0.81
C TYR A 342 16.72 7.79 -0.47
N ASP A 343 16.15 8.95 -0.80
CA ASP A 343 16.60 10.27 -0.38
C ASP A 343 15.71 10.83 0.74
N ILE A 344 14.40 10.54 0.68
CA ILE A 344 13.39 11.14 1.54
C ILE A 344 12.74 10.06 2.41
N GLY A 345 12.60 10.35 3.71
CA GLY A 345 11.76 9.60 4.61
C GLY A 345 10.45 10.36 4.87
N VAL A 346 9.31 9.73 4.65
CA VAL A 346 8.00 10.29 4.99
C VAL A 346 7.49 9.63 6.26
N LEU A 347 7.28 10.39 7.31
CA LEU A 347 6.63 9.90 8.50
C LEU A 347 5.13 9.71 8.19
N LEU A 348 4.63 8.49 8.39
CA LEU A 348 3.23 8.19 8.11
C LEU A 348 2.31 8.77 9.19
N SER A 349 1.40 9.65 8.81
CA SER A 349 0.36 10.16 9.70
C SER A 349 -0.48 9.01 10.30
N GLU A 350 -0.74 7.94 9.54
CA GLU A 350 -1.36 6.71 10.07
C GLU A 350 -0.67 6.20 11.35
N SER A 351 0.66 6.30 11.43
CA SER A 351 1.46 5.79 12.55
C SER A 351 1.65 6.81 13.68
N TYR A 352 1.80 8.08 13.32
CA TYR A 352 2.21 9.14 14.25
C TYR A 352 1.08 10.04 14.72
N ALA A 353 -0.05 10.14 14.00
CA ALA A 353 -1.17 10.99 14.42
C ALA A 353 -1.71 10.59 15.80
N ILE A 354 -2.03 11.58 16.63
CA ILE A 354 -2.61 11.39 17.96
C ILE A 354 -4.01 10.79 17.83
N GLU A 355 -4.83 11.36 16.94
CA GLU A 355 -6.15 10.85 16.62
C GLU A 355 -6.08 9.87 15.45
N PRO A 356 -6.79 8.73 15.53
CA PRO A 356 -6.83 7.81 14.40
C PRO A 356 -7.49 8.47 13.18
N PRO A 357 -6.97 8.22 11.97
CA PRO A 357 -7.59 8.73 10.75
C PRO A 357 -9.04 8.23 10.64
N LYS A 358 -9.96 9.14 10.27
CA LYS A 358 -11.39 8.86 10.15
C LYS A 358 -11.72 7.94 8.96
N SER A 359 -10.84 7.82 8.00
CA SER A 359 -10.99 6.98 6.81
C SER A 359 -9.87 5.93 6.73
N ARG A 360 -10.12 4.87 5.96
CA ARG A 360 -9.14 3.83 5.65
C ARG A 360 -7.95 4.39 4.82
N LEU A 361 -8.20 5.49 4.09
CA LEU A 361 -7.19 6.24 3.36
C LEU A 361 -6.97 7.56 4.11
N ASN A 362 -5.78 7.74 4.67
CA ASN A 362 -5.37 9.00 5.26
C ASN A 362 -4.95 9.96 4.12
N ASN A 363 -5.68 11.08 3.96
CA ASN A 363 -5.42 12.06 2.91
C ASN A 363 -4.02 12.67 3.01
N HIS A 364 -3.48 12.87 4.21
CA HIS A 364 -2.14 13.41 4.42
C HIS A 364 -1.08 12.47 3.81
N ASP A 365 -1.18 11.16 4.10
CA ASP A 365 -0.27 10.15 3.56
C ASP A 365 -0.47 9.95 2.04
N VAL A 366 -1.71 9.98 1.56
CA VAL A 366 -2.03 9.85 0.13
C VAL A 366 -1.47 11.04 -0.66
N GLY A 367 -1.73 12.26 -0.20
CA GLY A 367 -1.33 13.47 -0.91
C GLY A 367 0.18 13.61 -1.03
N ILE A 368 0.90 13.44 0.06
CA ILE A 368 2.37 13.53 0.03
C ILE A 368 2.98 12.45 -0.87
N CYS A 369 2.46 11.21 -0.84
CA CYS A 369 2.94 10.13 -1.71
C CYS A 369 2.71 10.46 -3.20
N ARG A 370 1.56 11.03 -3.56
CA ARG A 370 1.28 11.48 -4.93
C ARG A 370 2.27 12.53 -5.37
N VAL A 371 2.47 13.58 -4.58
CA VAL A 371 3.44 14.66 -4.88
C VAL A 371 4.84 14.09 -5.12
N LEU A 372 5.31 13.20 -4.24
CA LEU A 372 6.65 12.63 -4.35
C LEU A 372 6.80 11.67 -5.54
N ASN A 373 5.76 10.89 -5.87
CA ASN A 373 5.75 10.07 -7.08
C ASN A 373 5.81 10.94 -8.35
N GLU A 374 4.95 11.95 -8.43
CA GLU A 374 4.87 12.87 -9.58
C GLU A 374 6.12 13.76 -9.74
N GLY A 375 6.86 14.00 -8.65
CA GLY A 375 8.15 14.67 -8.64
C GLY A 375 9.34 13.74 -8.89
N ASN A 376 9.10 12.45 -9.14
CA ASN A 376 10.15 11.45 -9.37
C ASN A 376 11.20 11.38 -8.24
N TYR A 377 10.74 11.41 -6.98
CA TYR A 377 11.61 11.29 -5.81
C TYR A 377 11.77 9.84 -5.37
N LEU A 378 12.97 9.51 -4.88
CA LEU A 378 13.23 8.28 -4.14
C LEU A 378 12.84 8.49 -2.68
N TYR A 379 11.75 7.88 -2.23
CA TYR A 379 11.27 8.05 -0.86
C TYR A 379 10.81 6.73 -0.24
N SER A 380 10.87 6.67 1.07
CA SER A 380 10.39 5.58 1.92
C SER A 380 9.32 6.05 2.88
N LEU A 381 8.47 5.14 3.35
CA LEU A 381 7.39 5.42 4.29
C LEU A 381 7.74 4.84 5.66
N LEU A 382 7.72 5.67 6.69
CA LEU A 382 8.29 5.37 8.00
C LEU A 382 7.21 5.33 9.07
N ASP A 383 7.10 4.20 9.77
CA ASP A 383 6.35 4.09 11.00
C ASP A 383 7.18 4.53 12.23
N LYS A 384 6.54 4.53 13.41
CA LYS A 384 7.19 4.93 14.67
C LYS A 384 8.40 4.07 15.09
N ASN A 385 8.58 2.87 14.53
CA ASN A 385 9.71 1.98 14.84
C ASN A 385 10.86 2.13 13.84
N ALA A 386 10.63 2.77 12.68
CA ALA A 386 11.63 2.92 11.63
C ALA A 386 12.84 3.75 12.08
N SER A 387 14.04 3.43 11.56
CA SER A 387 15.22 4.31 11.69
C SER A 387 15.10 5.52 10.76
N PHE A 388 15.71 6.63 11.16
CA PHE A 388 15.83 7.84 10.34
C PHE A 388 17.21 7.96 9.66
N ASP A 389 18.07 6.98 9.86
CA ASP A 389 19.44 7.01 9.34
C ASP A 389 19.45 6.91 7.80
N GLY A 390 20.28 7.73 7.16
CA GLY A 390 20.50 7.70 5.70
C GLY A 390 19.55 8.56 4.88
N PHE A 391 18.49 9.09 5.44
CA PHE A 391 17.60 10.02 4.74
C PHE A 391 18.20 11.44 4.75
N LYS A 392 18.06 12.16 3.64
CA LYS A 392 18.51 13.55 3.48
C LYS A 392 17.49 14.54 4.03
N VAL A 393 16.21 14.25 3.78
CA VAL A 393 15.07 15.03 4.28
C VAL A 393 14.04 14.08 4.87
N LEU A 394 13.50 14.44 6.04
CA LEU A 394 12.28 13.84 6.58
C LEU A 394 11.10 14.77 6.33
N VAL A 395 10.02 14.22 5.79
CA VAL A 395 8.77 14.95 5.57
C VAL A 395 7.75 14.53 6.63
N LEU A 396 7.20 15.50 7.32
CA LEU A 396 6.14 15.35 8.32
C LEU A 396 4.87 16.00 7.77
N PRO A 397 3.95 15.22 7.14
CA PRO A 397 2.77 15.79 6.49
C PRO A 397 1.68 16.16 7.50
N ASP A 398 1.26 17.40 7.47
CA ASP A 398 0.07 18.06 7.99
C ASP A 398 -0.25 17.90 9.50
N ASP A 399 -0.27 16.70 10.08
CA ASP A 399 -0.82 16.47 11.43
C ASP A 399 0.13 15.73 12.40
N ILE A 400 1.41 15.66 12.10
CA ILE A 400 2.40 14.95 12.93
C ILE A 400 2.96 15.89 14.01
N ARG A 401 2.33 15.83 15.17
CA ARG A 401 2.82 16.54 16.36
C ARG A 401 3.96 15.78 17.05
N ILE A 402 4.86 16.51 17.64
CA ILE A 402 6.11 15.97 18.19
C ILE A 402 5.92 15.54 19.64
N THR A 403 5.95 14.23 19.88
CA THR A 403 6.04 13.65 21.23
C THR A 403 7.48 13.72 21.73
N PRO A 404 7.72 13.58 23.06
CA PRO A 404 9.09 13.51 23.60
C PRO A 404 9.96 12.43 22.92
N GLU A 405 9.40 11.24 22.65
CA GLU A 405 10.12 10.14 22.01
C GLU A 405 10.48 10.49 20.55
N LEU A 406 9.55 11.10 19.81
CA LEU A 406 9.80 11.52 18.43
C LEU A 406 10.84 12.64 18.40
N LYS A 407 10.80 13.58 19.37
CA LYS A 407 11.78 14.64 19.49
C LYS A 407 13.19 14.09 19.64
N GLU A 408 13.41 13.13 20.53
CA GLU A 408 14.73 12.52 20.72
C GLU A 408 15.27 11.91 19.42
N LYS A 409 14.42 11.20 18.67
CA LYS A 409 14.79 10.62 17.36
C LYS A 409 15.15 11.70 16.34
N LEU A 410 14.37 12.78 16.27
CA LEU A 410 14.59 13.88 15.33
C LEU A 410 15.81 14.71 15.70
N ASP A 411 16.07 14.96 16.99
CA ASP A 411 17.30 15.64 17.47
C ASP A 411 18.57 14.88 17.03
N LYS A 412 18.56 13.55 17.15
CA LYS A 412 19.66 12.71 16.67
C LYS A 412 19.82 12.80 15.16
N TYR A 413 18.72 12.76 14.41
CA TYR A 413 18.71 12.86 12.96
C TYR A 413 19.26 14.22 12.47
N LEU A 414 18.80 15.32 13.05
CA LEU A 414 19.25 16.67 12.72
C LEU A 414 20.73 16.88 13.06
N LYS A 415 21.19 16.33 14.20
CA LYS A 415 22.62 16.37 14.58
C LYS A 415 23.53 15.68 13.55
N ASN A 416 22.99 14.69 12.83
CA ASN A 416 23.71 14.00 11.76
C ASN A 416 23.59 14.70 10.38
N GLY A 417 23.05 15.94 10.35
CA GLY A 417 22.97 16.76 9.14
C GLY A 417 21.68 16.62 8.33
N GLY A 418 20.70 15.86 8.82
CA GLY A 418 19.38 15.76 8.18
C GLY A 418 18.61 17.07 8.22
N LYS A 419 17.54 17.16 7.43
CA LYS A 419 16.63 18.31 7.32
C LYS A 419 15.17 17.88 7.44
N LEU A 420 14.31 18.77 7.93
CA LEU A 420 12.88 18.54 8.07
C LEU A 420 12.10 19.38 7.06
N LEU A 421 11.04 18.80 6.50
CA LEU A 421 9.94 19.53 5.87
C LEU A 421 8.67 19.24 6.66
N CYS A 422 8.12 20.25 7.30
CA CYS A 422 6.86 20.15 8.04
C CYS A 422 5.76 20.96 7.34
N THR A 423 4.54 20.44 7.34
CA THR A 423 3.35 21.13 6.82
C THR A 423 2.25 21.12 7.88
N GLY A 424 1.34 22.08 7.88
CA GLY A 424 0.19 22.07 8.78
C GLY A 424 0.54 22.15 10.26
N LYS A 425 0.04 21.24 11.06
CA LYS A 425 0.35 21.13 12.50
C LYS A 425 1.62 20.31 12.80
N SER A 426 2.27 19.79 11.76
CA SER A 426 3.49 19.02 11.94
C SER A 426 4.63 19.90 12.47
N GLY A 427 5.44 19.32 13.34
CA GLY A 427 6.54 20.05 14.01
C GLY A 427 6.15 20.73 15.30
N LEU A 428 4.84 20.89 15.60
CA LEU A 428 4.38 21.44 16.88
C LEU A 428 4.47 20.38 17.99
N SER A 429 4.79 20.81 19.20
CA SER A 429 4.77 19.98 20.40
C SER A 429 3.37 19.42 20.67
N THR A 430 3.29 18.21 21.25
CA THR A 430 2.05 17.64 21.76
C THR A 430 1.56 18.33 23.03
N GLU A 431 2.42 19.04 23.75
CA GLU A 431 2.10 19.69 25.02
C GLU A 431 1.68 21.15 24.86
N LYS A 432 2.25 21.82 23.84
CA LYS A 432 2.02 23.24 23.54
C LYS A 432 1.98 23.45 22.04
N ASP A 433 1.28 24.51 21.61
CA ASP A 433 1.27 24.93 20.20
C ASP A 433 2.52 25.77 19.88
N GLU A 434 3.71 25.13 19.97
CA GLU A 434 5.01 25.74 19.67
C GLU A 434 5.88 24.78 18.84
N PHE A 435 6.69 25.30 17.93
CA PHE A 435 7.68 24.51 17.23
C PHE A 435 8.79 24.07 18.15
N LEU A 436 9.23 22.82 18.03
CA LEU A 436 10.38 22.28 18.77
C LEU A 436 11.68 22.30 17.97
N PHE A 437 11.62 22.79 16.73
CA PHE A 437 12.74 22.88 15.78
C PHE A 437 12.73 24.24 15.11
N ASP A 438 13.91 24.68 14.68
CA ASP A 438 14.09 25.97 14.02
C ASP A 438 13.72 25.89 12.53
N PHE A 439 12.53 26.39 12.19
CA PHE A 439 12.04 26.61 10.83
C PHE A 439 12.10 28.09 10.42
N GLY A 440 12.73 28.96 11.22
CA GLY A 440 12.74 30.41 11.00
C GLY A 440 11.38 31.08 11.28
N ALA A 441 10.50 30.43 12.01
CA ALA A 441 9.18 30.94 12.33
C ALA A 441 8.69 30.47 13.70
N GLU A 442 7.80 31.26 14.31
CA GLU A 442 6.98 30.91 15.47
C GLU A 442 5.55 30.69 15.04
N TYR A 443 4.88 29.72 15.66
CA TYR A 443 3.47 29.42 15.42
C TYR A 443 2.58 30.38 16.21
N ALA A 444 1.67 31.08 15.53
CA ALA A 444 0.77 32.05 16.12
C ALA A 444 -0.71 31.61 16.17
N GLY A 445 -1.03 30.43 15.64
CA GLY A 445 -2.38 29.85 15.70
C GLY A 445 -2.94 29.39 14.36
N GLU A 446 -4.19 28.89 14.38
CA GLU A 446 -4.94 28.60 13.15
C GLU A 446 -5.47 29.91 12.56
N SER A 447 -5.53 29.98 11.22
CA SER A 447 -6.20 31.10 10.55
C SER A 447 -7.72 31.03 10.78
N GLU A 448 -8.34 32.17 11.02
CA GLU A 448 -9.80 32.30 11.05
C GLU A 448 -10.44 32.23 9.66
N TYR A 449 -9.64 32.35 8.59
CA TYR A 449 -10.10 32.38 7.21
C TYR A 449 -9.95 31.03 6.51
N ASN A 450 -10.96 30.65 5.71
CA ASN A 450 -10.94 29.52 4.81
C ASN A 450 -11.86 29.78 3.60
N PRO A 451 -11.34 29.73 2.33
CA PRO A 451 -9.96 29.49 1.95
C PRO A 451 -9.04 30.68 2.22
N THR A 452 -7.74 30.42 2.15
CA THR A 452 -6.70 31.46 2.16
C THR A 452 -5.88 31.39 0.87
N TYR A 453 -4.85 32.24 0.73
CA TYR A 453 -4.07 32.33 -0.48
C TYR A 453 -2.57 32.23 -0.18
N ILE A 454 -1.86 31.53 -1.05
CA ILE A 454 -0.39 31.51 -1.08
C ILE A 454 0.11 32.43 -2.21
N ARG A 455 1.08 33.28 -1.91
CA ARG A 455 1.85 34.07 -2.87
C ARG A 455 3.31 33.62 -2.82
N PRO A 456 3.75 32.74 -3.74
CA PRO A 456 5.10 32.22 -3.76
C PRO A 456 6.11 33.25 -4.23
N GLU A 457 7.35 33.15 -3.75
CA GLU A 457 8.52 33.91 -4.23
C GLU A 457 9.26 33.18 -5.37
N PHE A 458 8.70 32.11 -5.88
CA PHE A 458 9.14 31.39 -7.08
C PHE A 458 8.08 31.52 -8.19
N SER A 459 8.42 31.11 -9.42
CA SER A 459 7.53 31.14 -10.59
C SER A 459 6.82 29.80 -10.76
N PRO A 460 5.61 29.58 -10.21
CA PRO A 460 4.90 28.32 -10.36
C PRO A 460 4.55 28.07 -11.83
N PHE A 461 4.80 26.86 -12.33
CA PHE A 461 4.49 26.45 -13.72
C PHE A 461 5.11 27.37 -14.79
N GLY A 462 6.18 28.11 -14.47
CA GLY A 462 6.76 29.11 -15.33
C GLY A 462 5.91 30.40 -15.50
N LEU A 463 4.85 30.54 -14.68
CA LEU A 463 4.03 31.76 -14.66
C LEU A 463 4.60 32.80 -13.67
N PRO A 464 4.32 34.11 -13.89
CA PRO A 464 4.60 35.11 -12.87
C PRO A 464 3.92 34.77 -11.54
N SER A 465 4.56 35.16 -10.42
CA SER A 465 3.96 34.99 -9.09
C SER A 465 2.59 35.67 -9.01
N SER A 466 1.65 35.00 -8.40
CA SER A 466 0.30 35.46 -8.13
C SER A 466 -0.17 34.93 -6.77
N SER A 467 -1.35 35.33 -6.36
CA SER A 467 -2.02 34.76 -5.18
C SER A 467 -2.88 33.57 -5.62
N PHE A 468 -2.49 32.38 -5.21
CA PHE A 468 -3.17 31.13 -5.53
C PHE A 468 -4.02 30.68 -4.32
N VAL A 469 -5.25 30.25 -4.57
CA VAL A 469 -6.17 29.81 -3.52
C VAL A 469 -5.76 28.43 -2.99
N ILE A 470 -5.84 28.25 -1.66
CA ILE A 470 -5.70 26.99 -0.94
C ILE A 470 -6.96 26.77 -0.09
N TYR A 471 -7.61 25.63 -0.27
CA TYR A 471 -8.85 25.27 0.43
C TYR A 471 -8.63 24.50 1.73
N ALA A 472 -7.47 23.90 1.90
CA ALA A 472 -7.08 23.26 3.15
C ALA A 472 -6.89 24.28 4.28
N LYS A 473 -6.84 23.81 5.51
CA LYS A 473 -6.57 24.67 6.68
C LYS A 473 -5.25 25.39 6.53
N SER A 474 -5.22 26.62 7.01
CA SER A 474 -4.01 27.44 7.05
C SER A 474 -3.70 27.88 8.47
N TYR A 475 -2.43 28.18 8.68
CA TYR A 475 -1.89 28.55 9.99
C TYR A 475 -1.19 29.91 9.88
N VAL A 476 -1.15 30.60 11.01
CA VAL A 476 -0.46 31.89 11.13
C VAL A 476 0.91 31.61 11.72
N ILE A 477 1.95 32.10 11.05
CA ILE A 477 3.31 32.07 11.57
C ILE A 477 3.94 33.45 11.51
N GLU A 478 4.84 33.72 12.46
CA GLU A 478 5.59 34.96 12.54
C GLU A 478 7.07 34.65 12.29
N LYS A 479 7.74 35.53 11.55
CA LYS A 479 9.17 35.37 11.24
C LYS A 479 10.02 35.59 12.50
N THR A 480 10.94 34.66 12.77
CA THR A 480 11.96 34.81 13.82
C THR A 480 13.26 35.49 13.28
N PRO A 481 14.13 35.96 14.16
CA PRO A 481 15.44 36.45 13.74
C PRO A 481 16.32 35.41 13.03
N GLU A 482 16.11 34.13 13.31
CA GLU A 482 16.84 32.98 12.75
C GLU A 482 16.32 32.58 11.34
N CYS A 483 15.23 33.20 10.88
CA CYS A 483 14.66 32.92 9.56
C CYS A 483 15.68 33.27 8.46
N THR A 484 16.13 32.26 7.75
CA THR A 484 17.08 32.43 6.65
C THR A 484 16.41 32.90 5.36
N GLU A 485 15.12 32.50 5.17
CA GLU A 485 14.35 32.88 3.99
C GLU A 485 12.85 32.75 4.21
N VAL A 486 12.07 33.68 3.65
CA VAL A 486 10.62 33.55 3.43
C VAL A 486 10.42 33.21 1.96
N PHE A 487 9.92 32.02 1.67
CA PHE A 487 9.82 31.48 0.30
C PHE A 487 8.41 31.58 -0.30
N ALA A 488 7.42 31.90 0.53
CA ALA A 488 6.08 32.30 0.13
C ALA A 488 5.44 33.14 1.23
N HIS A 489 4.44 33.94 0.85
CA HIS A 489 3.62 34.73 1.75
C HIS A 489 2.20 34.21 1.80
N ALA A 490 1.55 34.35 2.97
CA ALA A 490 0.12 34.07 3.14
C ALA A 490 -0.70 35.35 2.95
N ARG A 491 -1.84 35.24 2.30
CA ARG A 491 -2.83 36.31 2.15
C ARG A 491 -4.20 35.81 2.59
N ASP A 492 -4.97 36.69 3.22
CA ASP A 492 -6.33 36.39 3.65
C ASP A 492 -7.35 36.84 2.59
N PRO A 493 -8.57 36.24 2.57
CA PRO A 493 -9.67 36.80 1.82
C PRO A 493 -10.20 38.06 2.51
N PHE A 494 -10.99 38.88 1.83
CA PHE A 494 -11.67 40.02 2.46
C PHE A 494 -12.61 39.57 3.59
N PHE A 495 -13.21 38.40 3.51
CA PHE A 495 -14.10 37.79 4.49
C PHE A 495 -14.32 36.31 4.18
N ASN A 496 -14.74 35.54 5.17
CA ASN A 496 -15.25 34.19 4.96
C ASN A 496 -16.65 34.25 4.35
N ARG A 497 -16.92 33.42 3.34
CA ARG A 497 -18.23 33.34 2.70
C ARG A 497 -19.27 32.77 3.68
N THR A 498 -20.37 33.53 3.84
CA THR A 498 -21.58 33.10 4.56
C THR A 498 -22.80 33.28 3.66
N PRO A 499 -24.00 32.79 4.03
CA PRO A 499 -25.25 33.10 3.32
C PRO A 499 -25.54 34.60 3.20
N GLU A 500 -25.11 35.40 4.17
CA GLU A 500 -25.36 36.85 4.26
C GLU A 500 -24.22 37.67 3.62
N HIS A 501 -22.99 37.13 3.60
CA HIS A 501 -21.81 37.82 3.10
C HIS A 501 -21.09 36.97 2.08
N PHE A 502 -21.24 37.29 0.82
CA PHE A 502 -20.63 36.55 -0.28
C PHE A 502 -20.23 37.45 -1.43
N CYS A 503 -19.33 36.96 -2.23
CA CYS A 503 -18.91 37.57 -3.48
C CYS A 503 -18.48 36.45 -4.45
N SER A 504 -18.79 36.65 -5.75
CA SER A 504 -18.52 35.62 -6.75
C SER A 504 -19.26 34.29 -6.48
N HIS A 505 -18.94 33.25 -7.25
CA HIS A 505 -19.61 31.94 -7.15
C HIS A 505 -19.04 31.03 -6.04
N ARG A 506 -17.83 31.30 -5.54
CA ARG A 506 -17.17 30.36 -4.65
C ARG A 506 -16.66 30.98 -3.34
N HIS A 507 -15.80 31.99 -3.40
CA HIS A 507 -15.17 32.60 -2.21
C HIS A 507 -14.82 34.08 -2.48
N ALA A 508 -14.50 34.82 -1.41
CA ALA A 508 -14.06 36.20 -1.53
C ALA A 508 -12.63 36.26 -2.08
N PRO A 509 -12.25 37.31 -2.83
CA PRO A 509 -10.90 37.52 -3.29
C PRO A 509 -9.94 37.81 -2.12
N PHE A 510 -8.64 37.73 -2.41
CA PHE A 510 -7.61 38.08 -1.43
C PHE A 510 -7.51 39.59 -1.22
N VAL A 511 -7.07 39.99 -0.02
CA VAL A 511 -6.61 41.36 0.26
C VAL A 511 -5.23 41.59 -0.39
N ASP A 512 -4.97 42.82 -0.87
CA ASP A 512 -3.72 43.13 -1.58
C ASP A 512 -2.55 43.48 -0.65
N TYR A 513 -2.42 42.72 0.44
CA TYR A 513 -1.25 42.73 1.31
C TYR A 513 -1.00 41.35 1.91
N ASP A 514 0.24 41.09 2.30
CA ASP A 514 0.63 39.82 2.89
C ASP A 514 0.32 39.80 4.38
N ARG A 515 -0.33 38.76 4.87
CA ARG A 515 -0.57 38.55 6.30
C ARG A 515 0.74 38.26 7.04
N GLY A 516 1.64 37.51 6.41
CA GLY A 516 2.91 37.08 6.97
C GLY A 516 3.54 35.98 6.13
N PRO A 517 4.57 35.30 6.63
CA PRO A 517 5.17 34.16 5.95
C PRO A 517 4.17 33.05 5.73
N GLY A 518 4.24 32.41 4.56
CA GLY A 518 3.52 31.17 4.24
C GLY A 518 4.46 29.97 4.17
N ILE A 519 5.72 30.22 3.76
CA ILE A 519 6.81 29.23 3.80
C ILE A 519 8.03 29.91 4.41
N SER A 520 8.64 29.29 5.39
CA SER A 520 9.87 29.76 6.04
C SER A 520 10.93 28.67 6.08
N PHE A 521 12.18 29.11 6.06
CA PHE A 521 13.36 28.27 6.24
C PHE A 521 14.13 28.72 7.49
N GLY A 522 14.55 27.74 8.29
CA GLY A 522 15.43 27.91 9.42
C GLY A 522 16.59 26.91 9.36
N LYS A 523 17.31 26.80 10.47
CA LYS A 523 18.46 25.91 10.58
C LYS A 523 18.10 24.43 10.38
N ASP A 524 16.95 23.98 10.92
CA ASP A 524 16.57 22.58 10.97
C ASP A 524 15.78 22.13 9.74
N GLY A 525 15.26 23.08 8.95
CA GLY A 525 14.50 22.76 7.73
C GLY A 525 13.55 23.84 7.30
N ALA A 526 12.42 23.44 6.72
CA ALA A 526 11.38 24.31 6.21
C ALA A 526 10.00 23.96 6.79
N TYR A 527 9.15 25.00 6.89
CA TYR A 527 7.76 24.87 7.29
C TYR A 527 6.83 25.50 6.26
N ILE A 528 5.72 24.82 5.94
CA ILE A 528 4.64 25.27 5.05
C ILE A 528 3.36 25.44 5.89
N ALA A 529 2.79 26.64 5.91
CA ALA A 529 1.69 27.04 6.79
C ALA A 529 0.29 26.58 6.33
N TRP A 530 0.16 25.42 5.70
CA TRP A 530 -1.11 24.81 5.28
C TRP A 530 -1.03 23.29 5.40
N ASP A 531 -2.20 22.62 5.45
CA ASP A 531 -2.33 21.17 5.30
C ASP A 531 -2.19 20.81 3.80
N MET A 532 -0.95 20.94 3.30
CA MET A 532 -0.65 20.91 1.86
C MET A 532 -0.81 19.51 1.25
N ALA A 533 -0.55 18.48 2.02
CA ALA A 533 -0.73 17.11 1.57
C ALA A 533 -2.23 16.78 1.44
N GLU A 534 -3.06 17.18 2.41
CA GLU A 534 -4.51 17.06 2.32
C GLU A 534 -5.06 17.85 1.14
N GLU A 535 -4.62 19.10 0.94
CA GLU A 535 -5.02 19.91 -0.21
C GLU A 535 -4.81 19.16 -1.52
N TYR A 536 -3.62 18.56 -1.71
CA TYR A 536 -3.33 17.83 -2.93
C TYR A 536 -4.15 16.53 -3.05
N ALA A 537 -4.34 15.79 -1.97
CA ALA A 537 -5.14 14.55 -1.99
C ALA A 537 -6.60 14.80 -2.37
N VAL A 538 -7.18 15.90 -1.89
CA VAL A 538 -8.62 16.21 -2.03
C VAL A 538 -8.93 16.95 -3.33
N THR A 539 -8.11 17.92 -3.70
CA THR A 539 -8.40 18.82 -4.82
C THR A 539 -7.55 18.57 -6.06
N GLY A 540 -6.40 17.88 -5.92
CA GLY A 540 -5.40 17.76 -6.99
C GLY A 540 -4.77 19.12 -7.36
N CYS A 541 -4.75 20.07 -6.42
CA CYS A 541 -4.34 21.46 -6.67
C CYS A 541 -2.86 21.53 -7.07
N MET A 542 -2.59 21.98 -8.29
CA MET A 542 -1.24 22.00 -8.83
C MET A 542 -0.29 22.89 -8.02
N ILE A 543 -0.79 24.00 -7.44
CA ILE A 543 0.07 24.87 -6.63
C ILE A 543 0.51 24.19 -5.33
N ALA A 544 -0.30 23.31 -4.75
CA ALA A 544 0.09 22.54 -3.57
C ALA A 544 1.25 21.59 -3.90
N LYS A 545 1.16 20.87 -5.03
CA LYS A 545 2.25 20.03 -5.53
C LYS A 545 3.54 20.84 -5.76
N GLU A 546 3.43 21.91 -6.53
CA GLU A 546 4.57 22.76 -6.88
C GLU A 546 5.24 23.33 -5.63
N THR A 547 4.46 23.78 -4.66
CA THR A 547 4.97 24.30 -3.39
C THR A 547 5.80 23.28 -2.63
N ILE A 548 5.31 22.05 -2.50
CA ILE A 548 6.06 20.97 -1.83
C ILE A 548 7.34 20.64 -2.62
N ILE A 549 7.25 20.50 -3.95
CA ILE A 549 8.41 20.17 -4.79
C ILE A 549 9.48 21.23 -4.70
N GLN A 550 9.14 22.52 -4.88
CA GLN A 550 10.11 23.63 -4.84
C GLN A 550 10.78 23.74 -3.46
N THR A 551 10.02 23.51 -2.40
CA THR A 551 10.57 23.51 -1.03
C THR A 551 11.53 22.33 -0.82
N LEU A 552 11.19 21.13 -1.32
CA LEU A 552 12.06 19.94 -1.26
C LEU A 552 13.33 20.10 -2.09
N GLU A 553 13.23 20.61 -3.33
CA GLU A 553 14.40 20.85 -4.17
C GLU A 553 15.39 21.81 -3.50
N LYS A 554 14.87 22.80 -2.76
CA LYS A 554 15.70 23.72 -2.02
C LYS A 554 16.37 23.08 -0.79
N LEU A 555 15.67 22.16 -0.09
CA LEU A 555 16.21 21.43 1.06
C LEU A 555 17.26 20.38 0.66
N ILE A 556 17.01 19.65 -0.43
CA ILE A 556 17.92 18.61 -0.94
C ILE A 556 19.10 19.22 -1.71
N GLY A 557 18.85 20.32 -2.45
CA GLY A 557 19.85 20.96 -3.28
C GLY A 557 20.48 19.99 -4.28
N ASN A 558 21.81 20.00 -4.34
CA ASN A 558 22.55 19.13 -5.25
C ASN A 558 22.65 17.67 -4.80
N ASP A 559 22.07 17.31 -3.65
CA ASP A 559 22.27 15.96 -3.07
C ASP A 559 21.25 14.92 -3.56
N LYS A 560 20.32 15.28 -4.44
CA LYS A 560 19.37 14.34 -5.05
C LYS A 560 20.13 13.19 -5.74
N THR A 561 19.79 11.93 -5.38
CA THR A 561 20.51 10.74 -5.85
C THR A 561 20.24 10.49 -7.34
N ILE A 562 19.01 10.68 -7.80
CA ILE A 562 18.63 10.48 -9.21
C ILE A 562 17.72 11.60 -9.68
N SER A 563 17.93 12.04 -10.90
CA SER A 563 17.04 12.94 -11.62
C SER A 563 16.66 12.31 -12.96
N VAL A 564 15.39 12.42 -13.33
CA VAL A 564 14.84 11.90 -14.58
C VAL A 564 13.74 12.83 -15.07
N ASN A 565 13.61 12.99 -16.39
CA ASN A 565 12.53 13.76 -17.01
C ASN A 565 11.27 12.92 -17.30
N LEU A 566 10.99 11.93 -16.43
CA LEU A 566 9.81 11.09 -16.55
C LEU A 566 8.54 11.91 -16.29
N PRO A 567 7.47 11.78 -17.09
CA PRO A 567 6.20 12.46 -16.84
C PRO A 567 5.59 12.08 -15.47
N SER A 568 4.74 12.97 -14.93
CA SER A 568 4.15 12.84 -13.59
C SER A 568 3.34 11.55 -13.33
N ALA A 569 2.85 10.89 -14.39
CA ALA A 569 2.20 9.58 -14.25
C ALA A 569 3.21 8.39 -14.20
N GLY A 570 4.51 8.69 -14.23
CA GLY A 570 5.56 7.69 -14.14
C GLY A 570 5.94 7.34 -12.70
N PHE A 571 6.52 6.16 -12.53
CA PHE A 571 7.13 5.72 -11.28
C PHE A 571 8.60 5.41 -11.47
N LEU A 572 9.39 5.88 -10.53
CA LEU A 572 10.83 5.68 -10.48
C LEU A 572 11.22 4.89 -9.24
N THR A 573 12.05 3.86 -9.42
CA THR A 573 12.80 3.25 -8.31
C THR A 573 14.28 3.15 -8.69
N LEU A 574 15.15 3.19 -7.70
CA LEU A 574 16.57 2.87 -7.83
C LEU A 574 16.90 1.77 -6.83
N ASN A 575 17.29 0.62 -7.34
CA ASN A 575 17.52 -0.59 -6.56
C ASN A 575 19.00 -0.99 -6.62
N LYS A 576 19.58 -1.38 -5.48
CA LYS A 576 20.92 -1.96 -5.41
C LYS A 576 20.83 -3.47 -5.32
N GLN A 577 21.45 -4.18 -6.24
CA GLN A 577 21.67 -5.63 -6.20
C GLN A 577 23.13 -5.90 -5.85
N ALA A 578 23.46 -5.89 -4.56
CA ALA A 578 24.83 -5.96 -4.06
C ALA A 578 25.57 -7.22 -4.50
N GLU A 579 24.90 -8.38 -4.47
CA GLU A 579 25.47 -9.67 -4.91
C GLU A 579 25.83 -9.70 -6.39
N LYS A 580 25.13 -8.89 -7.21
CA LYS A 580 25.34 -8.77 -8.65
C LYS A 580 26.20 -7.55 -9.02
N SER A 581 26.72 -6.81 -8.02
CA SER A 581 27.53 -5.60 -8.20
C SER A 581 26.93 -4.62 -9.20
N ARG A 582 25.63 -4.26 -8.99
CA ARG A 582 24.93 -3.36 -9.90
C ARG A 582 23.84 -2.54 -9.20
N TYR A 583 23.51 -1.40 -9.81
CA TYR A 583 22.31 -0.63 -9.53
C TYR A 583 21.34 -0.74 -10.71
N VAL A 584 20.04 -0.65 -10.43
CA VAL A 584 19.00 -0.73 -11.45
C VAL A 584 18.00 0.40 -11.22
N ALA A 585 17.90 1.32 -12.18
CA ALA A 585 16.84 2.30 -12.20
C ALA A 585 15.67 1.73 -13.02
N ASN A 586 14.52 1.50 -12.37
CA ASN A 586 13.31 1.07 -13.04
C ASN A 586 12.44 2.29 -13.33
N LEU A 587 12.05 2.44 -14.57
CA LEU A 587 11.15 3.46 -15.09
C LEU A 587 9.85 2.75 -15.47
N VAL A 588 8.73 3.14 -14.88
CA VAL A 588 7.41 2.59 -15.22
C VAL A 588 6.49 3.73 -15.63
N TYR A 589 5.82 3.61 -16.76
CA TYR A 589 4.92 4.65 -17.23
C TYR A 589 3.68 4.06 -17.90
N ALA A 590 2.53 4.54 -17.50
CA ALA A 590 1.29 4.51 -18.24
C ALA A 590 0.42 5.70 -17.82
N SER A 591 -0.58 6.03 -18.62
CA SER A 591 -1.54 7.10 -18.33
C SER A 591 -2.93 6.49 -18.13
N PRO A 592 -3.33 6.20 -16.88
CA PRO A 592 -4.67 5.69 -16.61
C PRO A 592 -5.75 6.71 -17.02
N ILE A 593 -6.81 6.22 -17.63
CA ILE A 593 -7.97 7.02 -18.06
C ILE A 593 -9.16 6.68 -17.17
N LYS A 594 -9.76 7.69 -16.57
CA LYS A 594 -11.00 7.55 -15.83
C LYS A 594 -12.16 7.25 -16.78
N ARG A 595 -12.74 6.04 -16.71
CA ARG A 595 -13.85 5.61 -17.57
C ARG A 595 -15.16 5.42 -16.82
N GLY A 596 -15.12 5.09 -15.57
CA GLY A 596 -16.28 4.90 -14.73
C GLY A 596 -16.19 5.65 -13.43
N ASN A 597 -17.20 5.52 -12.58
CA ASN A 597 -17.16 6.13 -11.25
C ASN A 597 -16.18 5.34 -10.36
N GLY A 598 -15.02 5.92 -10.08
CA GLY A 598 -13.92 5.25 -9.35
C GLY A 598 -13.17 4.19 -10.17
N VAL A 599 -13.39 4.11 -11.49
CA VAL A 599 -12.73 3.13 -12.37
C VAL A 599 -11.72 3.83 -13.27
N GLU A 600 -10.45 3.49 -13.09
CA GLU A 600 -9.32 3.92 -13.92
C GLU A 600 -8.83 2.73 -14.75
N VAL A 601 -8.60 2.93 -16.04
CA VAL A 601 -8.22 1.87 -16.99
C VAL A 601 -6.97 2.28 -17.74
N ILE A 602 -6.01 1.37 -17.84
CA ILE A 602 -4.88 1.46 -18.77
C ILE A 602 -5.22 0.58 -19.98
N GLU A 603 -5.29 1.18 -21.16
CA GLU A 603 -5.57 0.50 -22.43
C GLU A 603 -4.43 0.66 -23.41
N GLU A 604 -4.00 1.89 -23.67
CA GLU A 604 -2.86 2.19 -24.51
C GLU A 604 -1.58 2.34 -23.68
N LEU A 605 -0.48 1.82 -24.21
CA LEU A 605 0.86 2.06 -23.69
C LEU A 605 1.58 3.01 -24.63
N VAL A 606 1.82 4.23 -24.17
CA VAL A 606 2.46 5.29 -24.96
C VAL A 606 3.97 5.12 -24.91
N GLU A 607 4.63 5.16 -26.06
CA GLU A 607 6.09 5.18 -26.13
C GLU A 607 6.62 6.56 -25.72
N LEU A 608 7.47 6.60 -24.72
CA LEU A 608 8.20 7.79 -24.30
C LEU A 608 9.55 7.87 -25.01
N HIS A 609 9.97 9.08 -25.36
CA HIS A 609 11.22 9.36 -26.06
C HIS A 609 12.11 10.30 -25.26
N ASP A 610 13.42 10.26 -25.55
CA ASP A 610 14.41 11.20 -25.03
C ASP A 610 14.43 11.28 -23.50
N ILE A 611 14.44 10.14 -22.84
CA ILE A 611 14.50 10.08 -21.37
C ILE A 611 15.94 10.26 -20.90
N GLU A 612 16.17 11.34 -20.18
CA GLU A 612 17.47 11.66 -19.60
C GLU A 612 17.50 11.24 -18.13
N ILE A 613 18.54 10.50 -17.76
CA ILE A 613 18.74 9.97 -16.41
C ILE A 613 20.11 10.43 -15.93
N SER A 614 20.13 11.09 -14.78
CA SER A 614 21.36 11.43 -14.05
C SER A 614 21.32 10.79 -12.69
N VAL A 615 22.24 9.87 -12.40
CA VAL A 615 22.29 9.16 -11.11
C VAL A 615 23.66 9.32 -10.46
N LYS A 616 23.69 9.66 -9.16
CA LYS A 616 24.91 9.76 -8.37
C LYS A 616 25.19 8.42 -7.72
N LEU A 617 26.30 7.82 -8.11
CA LEU A 617 26.77 6.54 -7.56
C LEU A 617 28.16 6.73 -6.95
N PRO A 618 28.42 6.15 -5.76
CA PRO A 618 29.74 6.24 -5.12
C PRO A 618 30.81 5.43 -5.85
N GLU A 619 30.41 4.41 -6.59
CA GLU A 619 31.31 3.52 -7.32
C GLU A 619 31.49 3.97 -8.78
N LYS A 620 32.61 3.54 -9.40
CA LYS A 620 32.84 3.73 -10.83
C LYS A 620 32.00 2.72 -11.63
N VAL A 621 31.16 3.22 -12.53
CA VAL A 621 30.36 2.41 -13.43
C VAL A 621 31.22 1.92 -14.60
N LYS A 622 31.14 0.62 -14.88
CA LYS A 622 31.85 -0.04 -15.98
C LYS A 622 31.02 -0.13 -17.25
N ARG A 623 29.70 -0.33 -17.06
CA ARG A 623 28.76 -0.57 -18.16
C ARG A 623 27.37 -0.08 -17.80
N VAL A 624 26.64 0.46 -18.79
CA VAL A 624 25.21 0.77 -18.66
C VAL A 624 24.47 0.10 -19.81
N TYR A 625 23.34 -0.56 -19.51
CA TYR A 625 22.55 -1.27 -20.50
C TYR A 625 21.07 -1.37 -20.11
N ARG A 626 20.22 -1.70 -21.08
CA ARG A 626 18.81 -1.96 -20.89
C ARG A 626 18.57 -3.36 -20.33
N GLY A 627 17.72 -3.50 -19.33
CA GLY A 627 17.34 -4.81 -18.79
C GLY A 627 16.48 -5.63 -19.75
N THR A 628 15.63 -4.97 -20.55
CA THR A 628 14.66 -5.63 -21.43
C THR A 628 15.28 -6.39 -22.58
N ASP A 629 16.37 -5.90 -23.19
CA ASP A 629 17.03 -6.47 -24.37
C ASP A 629 18.56 -6.57 -24.27
N ARG A 630 19.13 -6.10 -23.14
CA ARG A 630 20.58 -6.05 -22.86
C ARG A 630 21.41 -5.17 -23.80
N SER A 631 20.76 -4.30 -24.58
CA SER A 631 21.46 -3.34 -25.42
C SER A 631 22.22 -2.32 -24.59
N GLU A 632 23.45 -2.00 -25.00
CA GLU A 632 24.31 -1.04 -24.30
C GLU A 632 23.84 0.39 -24.51
N LEU A 633 23.96 1.19 -23.45
CA LEU A 633 23.67 2.61 -23.44
C LEU A 633 24.99 3.39 -23.27
N ALA A 634 25.20 4.38 -24.14
CA ALA A 634 26.30 5.32 -23.97
C ALA A 634 26.06 6.18 -22.73
N PHE A 635 27.10 6.37 -21.91
CA PHE A 635 27.03 7.16 -20.70
C PHE A 635 28.29 7.98 -20.48
N THR A 636 28.19 8.98 -19.62
CA THR A 636 29.32 9.72 -19.04
C THR A 636 29.25 9.65 -17.53
N GLN A 637 30.42 9.64 -16.87
CA GLN A 637 30.49 9.74 -15.41
C GLN A 637 31.47 10.82 -15.01
N ASN A 638 30.95 11.89 -14.36
CA ASN A 638 31.73 13.02 -13.88
C ASN A 638 31.30 13.32 -12.43
N ASP A 639 32.26 13.48 -11.53
CA ASP A 639 32.02 13.80 -10.11
C ASP A 639 30.97 12.88 -9.43
N GLY A 640 31.02 11.57 -9.77
CA GLY A 640 30.07 10.57 -9.25
C GLY A 640 28.69 10.56 -9.95
N ALA A 641 28.37 11.55 -10.78
CA ALA A 641 27.14 11.58 -11.56
C ALA A 641 27.31 10.81 -12.89
N VAL A 642 26.49 9.80 -13.06
CA VAL A 642 26.38 8.99 -14.30
C VAL A 642 25.20 9.53 -15.10
N ASN A 643 25.48 10.03 -16.30
CA ASN A 643 24.46 10.56 -17.20
C ASN A 643 24.27 9.60 -18.37
N VAL A 644 23.03 9.22 -18.62
CA VAL A 644 22.63 8.31 -19.69
C VAL A 644 21.34 8.82 -20.33
N LYS A 645 21.24 8.65 -21.65
CA LYS A 645 20.03 8.94 -22.40
C LYS A 645 19.44 7.64 -22.93
N LEU A 646 18.17 7.44 -22.67
CA LEU A 646 17.35 6.36 -23.21
C LEU A 646 16.52 6.92 -24.35
N ASP A 647 16.76 6.43 -25.57
CA ASP A 647 16.08 6.96 -26.77
C ASP A 647 14.55 6.82 -26.65
N LYS A 648 14.11 5.64 -26.20
CA LYS A 648 12.69 5.35 -26.03
C LYS A 648 12.43 4.11 -25.16
N PHE A 649 11.26 4.07 -24.54
CA PHE A 649 10.71 2.87 -23.91
C PHE A 649 9.18 2.92 -23.88
N THR A 650 8.56 1.74 -23.70
CA THR A 650 7.11 1.60 -23.57
C THR A 650 6.81 0.82 -22.29
N CYS A 651 5.93 1.33 -21.46
CA CYS A 651 5.47 0.75 -20.19
C CYS A 651 6.55 0.66 -19.12
N HIS A 652 7.63 -0.06 -19.33
CA HIS A 652 8.69 -0.28 -18.34
C HIS A 652 10.05 -0.43 -19.00
N GLU A 653 11.09 0.08 -18.33
CA GLU A 653 12.49 -0.21 -18.63
C GLU A 653 13.33 -0.25 -17.36
N SER A 654 14.21 -1.24 -17.27
CA SER A 654 15.25 -1.32 -16.26
C SER A 654 16.58 -0.82 -16.87
N VAL A 655 17.08 0.31 -16.40
CA VAL A 655 18.42 0.79 -16.76
C VAL A 655 19.42 0.29 -15.74
N VAL A 656 20.33 -0.57 -16.17
CA VAL A 656 21.27 -1.30 -15.33
C VAL A 656 22.64 -0.63 -15.35
N PHE A 657 23.19 -0.33 -14.18
CA PHE A 657 24.52 0.26 -13.97
C PHE A 657 25.41 -0.78 -13.28
N GLU A 658 26.30 -1.43 -14.02
CA GLU A 658 27.28 -2.38 -13.47
C GLU A 658 28.49 -1.65 -12.89
N ILE A 659 28.89 -2.03 -11.65
CA ILE A 659 29.99 -1.42 -10.89
C ILE A 659 31.15 -2.38 -10.64
#